data_d77fee1ef768a94ca0d8ece64ddd184a
#
_entry.id   d77fee1ef768a94ca0d8ece64ddd184a
#
_cell.length_a   1.000
_cell.length_b   1.000
_cell.length_c   1.000
_cell.angle_alpha   90.00
_cell.angle_beta   90.00
_cell.angle_gamma   90.00
#
_symmetry.space_group_name_H-M   'P 1'
#
loop_
_entity.id
_entity.type
_entity.pdbx_description
1 polymer ?
#
loop_
_entity_poly.entity_id
_entity_poly.type
_entity_poly.pdbx_seq_one_letter_code
_entity_poly.pdbx_strand_id
1 'polypeptide(L)'
;MRCQNVTCNSTDLRALINFSSCIDSGIDGWDISSSGCCSWNGVTCDNSTTSSKRVVKLELARKGLRGSICKSFEGLDELRILNLSANFLTGYLNPYHFSLQKLEVIDMSNNDFYGQLLHGDDLPSLWYVDLSMNRFSGSIDATYCSMSPLIEVLNLANNYLIGEVSESFVKCSSLQHLFLNGNQISGTFPKSLLQLRDLRTLKLQENLFTGSLNDGIGNLSKLVKLDLSFNRFNGFLPDVFDQLETLEHFSARSNKFSGQLPKSLVNSQSLLTLDLENNSFTGLIDLNCSAMIQLTTLNLASNNFHDLVANSLSSCLGLNSLNLSHNHLRGGLQFAFKNLQSMRRLSLSNTGLVNFTSALATLQYCENLTMLDLSLNFQNEELPTDMSLQFRNLKELFVSNCQLRGSIPSWLSSFSNLQVLDLSQNHLGGSIPYWIGTFKYLLYLNLSSNSLTGEIPEGLTELPSLIDMNISLERFATKIWSSIPSLDLSYNMLTGHIPPSTGKLRKLHILNLKYNSLSGPIPGSLSRMTSLETLDLSHNKLSGEIPDTLRELSCLSTFNVSYNQLHGEVPETGQLATFLCTSFIGNPGLTCGCDAYSPPAQTPPPPTPVVFPSDKMTIMGWPFVFGVPTGFVITVGFCFVTGWIFPKPEKRKVRVIRIGR
;
A
#
# COMPACT_ATOMS: atom_id res chain seq x y z
N MET A 1 61.66 3.70 -3.13
CA MET A 1 60.60 4.14 -4.05
C MET A 1 59.94 5.37 -3.42
N ARG A 2 60.11 6.55 -4.01
CA ARG A 2 59.38 7.75 -3.56
C ARG A 2 57.92 7.52 -3.96
N CYS A 3 57.00 7.46 -2.99
CA CYS A 3 55.55 7.61 -3.27
C CYS A 3 55.43 8.97 -4.00
N GLN A 4 55.16 8.94 -5.29
CA GLN A 4 54.69 10.15 -5.99
C GLN A 4 53.38 10.54 -5.32
N ASN A 5 53.34 11.72 -4.67
CA ASN A 5 52.12 12.27 -4.13
C ASN A 5 51.18 12.51 -5.33
N VAL A 6 50.22 11.64 -5.50
CA VAL A 6 49.14 11.78 -6.50
C VAL A 6 48.30 12.98 -6.07
N THR A 7 48.37 14.04 -6.82
CA THR A 7 47.60 15.27 -6.55
C THR A 7 46.36 15.31 -7.43
N CYS A 8 45.30 15.87 -6.93
CA CYS A 8 44.11 16.22 -7.70
C CYS A 8 44.44 17.35 -8.68
N ASN A 9 43.80 17.34 -9.85
CA ASN A 9 43.91 18.47 -10.77
C ASN A 9 43.43 19.78 -10.10
N SER A 10 44.16 20.87 -10.29
CA SER A 10 43.87 22.13 -9.60
C SER A 10 42.52 22.75 -9.97
N THR A 11 42.04 22.53 -11.19
CA THR A 11 40.70 22.97 -11.62
C THR A 11 39.64 22.17 -10.97
N ASP A 12 39.76 20.82 -10.94
CA ASP A 12 38.85 19.90 -10.29
C ASP A 12 38.76 20.15 -8.77
N LEU A 13 39.93 20.34 -8.14
CA LEU A 13 40.00 20.66 -6.71
C LEU A 13 39.25 21.94 -6.38
N ARG A 14 39.44 22.99 -7.18
CA ARG A 14 38.74 24.27 -7.00
C ARG A 14 37.23 24.11 -7.18
N ALA A 15 36.80 23.34 -8.18
CA ALA A 15 35.38 23.07 -8.41
C ALA A 15 34.73 22.33 -7.21
N LEU A 16 35.41 21.31 -6.65
CA LEU A 16 34.92 20.58 -5.48
C LEU A 16 34.90 21.44 -4.21
N ILE A 17 35.91 22.30 -3.99
CA ILE A 17 35.93 23.25 -2.87
C ILE A 17 34.79 24.25 -3.00
N ASN A 18 34.56 24.80 -4.19
CA ASN A 18 33.44 25.70 -4.45
C ASN A 18 32.09 24.99 -4.21
N PHE A 19 31.92 23.74 -4.65
CA PHE A 19 30.73 22.95 -4.38
C PHE A 19 30.54 22.78 -2.90
N SER A 20 31.56 22.38 -2.14
CA SER A 20 31.48 22.18 -0.69
C SER A 20 31.06 23.46 0.05
N SER A 21 31.43 24.63 -0.42
CA SER A 21 31.04 25.92 0.17
C SER A 21 29.56 26.25 -0.01
N CYS A 22 28.85 25.58 -0.93
CA CYS A 22 27.40 25.70 -1.14
C CYS A 22 26.60 24.65 -0.35
N ILE A 23 27.27 23.77 0.38
CA ILE A 23 26.67 22.72 1.20
C ILE A 23 26.71 23.12 2.67
N ASP A 24 25.57 23.46 3.23
CA ASP A 24 25.44 23.99 4.58
C ASP A 24 25.86 23.00 5.67
N SER A 25 25.69 21.69 5.40
CA SER A 25 26.00 20.61 6.34
C SER A 25 27.48 20.19 6.39
N GLY A 26 28.33 20.76 5.50
CA GLY A 26 29.62 20.20 5.19
C GLY A 26 29.53 18.82 4.52
N ILE A 27 30.66 18.27 4.07
CA ILE A 27 30.73 16.93 3.45
C ILE A 27 31.72 16.08 4.24
N ASP A 28 31.23 15.01 4.86
CA ASP A 28 32.04 14.13 5.68
C ASP A 28 33.18 13.49 4.86
N GLY A 29 34.40 13.52 5.41
CA GLY A 29 35.60 12.99 4.79
C GLY A 29 36.21 13.89 3.71
N TRP A 30 35.79 15.17 3.59
CA TRP A 30 36.39 16.16 2.71
C TRP A 30 37.34 17.09 3.48
N ASP A 31 38.65 16.96 3.24
CA ASP A 31 39.66 17.86 3.78
C ASP A 31 40.00 18.94 2.72
N ILE A 32 39.31 20.09 2.80
CA ILE A 32 39.47 21.21 1.86
C ILE A 32 40.84 21.88 1.95
N SER A 33 41.63 21.60 2.98
CA SER A 33 42.99 22.11 3.13
C SER A 33 44.03 21.27 2.37
N SER A 34 43.68 20.04 1.98
CA SER A 34 44.56 19.13 1.24
C SER A 34 44.39 19.22 -0.27
N SER A 35 45.48 18.96 -0.99
CA SER A 35 45.43 18.86 -2.47
C SER A 35 45.02 17.50 -3.00
N GLY A 36 44.59 16.57 -2.09
CA GLY A 36 44.33 15.17 -2.40
C GLY A 36 42.85 14.83 -2.61
N CYS A 37 42.12 15.58 -3.43
CA CYS A 37 40.65 15.37 -3.60
C CYS A 37 40.28 13.95 -4.06
N CYS A 38 41.16 13.20 -4.66
CA CYS A 38 40.92 11.80 -5.06
C CYS A 38 40.80 10.83 -3.89
N SER A 39 41.11 11.26 -2.66
CA SER A 39 40.90 10.51 -1.43
C SER A 39 39.61 10.91 -0.69
N TRP A 40 38.88 11.92 -1.18
CA TRP A 40 37.67 12.39 -0.53
C TRP A 40 36.51 11.40 -0.73
N ASN A 41 35.69 11.27 0.27
CA ASN A 41 34.53 10.39 0.21
C ASN A 41 33.63 10.74 -0.97
N GLY A 42 33.36 9.76 -1.83
CA GLY A 42 32.48 9.92 -3.00
C GLY A 42 33.16 10.54 -4.21
N VAL A 43 34.45 10.88 -4.15
CA VAL A 43 35.23 11.34 -5.30
C VAL A 43 36.03 10.19 -5.89
N THR A 44 35.93 9.97 -7.20
CA THR A 44 36.73 8.98 -7.92
C THR A 44 37.47 9.67 -9.04
N CYS A 45 38.78 9.48 -9.08
CA CYS A 45 39.65 10.01 -10.14
C CYS A 45 39.98 8.96 -11.20
N ASP A 46 40.44 9.40 -12.35
CA ASP A 46 40.90 8.55 -13.45
C ASP A 46 42.10 7.68 -13.07
N ASN A 47 42.33 6.62 -13.84
CA ASN A 47 43.46 5.69 -13.64
C ASN A 47 44.73 6.12 -14.42
N SER A 48 44.82 7.39 -14.86
CA SER A 48 45.97 7.86 -15.58
C SER A 48 47.24 7.75 -14.75
N THR A 49 48.39 7.57 -15.44
CA THR A 49 49.74 7.52 -14.81
C THR A 49 50.29 8.90 -14.54
N THR A 50 49.52 9.95 -14.83
CA THR A 50 49.90 11.33 -14.58
C THR A 50 49.93 11.69 -13.11
N SER A 51 50.81 12.58 -12.69
CA SER A 51 50.86 13.05 -11.29
C SER A 51 49.64 13.91 -10.89
N SER A 52 48.90 14.45 -11.88
CA SER A 52 47.68 15.26 -11.70
C SER A 52 46.49 14.49 -12.24
N LYS A 53 45.66 13.92 -11.36
CA LYS A 53 44.47 13.09 -11.70
C LYS A 53 43.24 13.94 -11.87
N ARG A 54 42.35 13.50 -12.78
CA ARG A 54 41.08 14.15 -13.08
C ARG A 54 39.92 13.43 -12.39
N VAL A 55 38.98 14.18 -11.86
CA VAL A 55 37.73 13.63 -11.26
C VAL A 55 36.80 13.13 -12.36
N VAL A 56 36.47 11.85 -12.31
CA VAL A 56 35.56 11.19 -13.26
C VAL A 56 34.22 10.78 -12.64
N LYS A 57 34.14 10.69 -11.29
CA LYS A 57 32.87 10.41 -10.60
C LYS A 57 32.77 11.24 -9.33
N LEU A 58 31.54 11.73 -9.09
CA LEU A 58 31.13 12.37 -7.85
C LEU A 58 29.86 11.66 -7.34
N GLU A 59 30.00 10.80 -6.34
CA GLU A 59 28.95 9.93 -5.81
C GLU A 59 28.69 10.25 -4.33
N LEU A 60 27.77 11.16 -4.06
CA LEU A 60 27.43 11.68 -2.73
C LEU A 60 26.00 11.33 -2.32
N ALA A 61 25.46 10.19 -2.80
CA ALA A 61 24.12 9.75 -2.45
C ALA A 61 23.97 9.44 -0.95
N ARG A 62 22.82 9.82 -0.36
CA ARG A 62 22.46 9.51 1.05
C ARG A 62 23.44 10.02 2.09
N LYS A 63 23.98 11.23 1.87
CA LYS A 63 24.91 11.89 2.80
C LYS A 63 24.22 12.94 3.70
N GLY A 64 22.91 13.12 3.57
CA GLY A 64 22.16 14.12 4.34
C GLY A 64 22.53 15.57 3.98
N LEU A 65 23.06 15.80 2.78
CA LEU A 65 23.55 17.10 2.32
C LEU A 65 22.39 18.10 2.25
N ARG A 66 22.64 19.32 2.74
CA ARG A 66 21.74 20.47 2.69
C ARG A 66 22.45 21.62 1.98
N GLY A 67 21.70 22.46 1.28
CA GLY A 67 22.24 23.58 0.51
C GLY A 67 21.81 23.52 -0.94
N SER A 68 22.57 24.14 -1.83
CA SER A 68 22.27 24.24 -3.27
C SER A 68 23.46 23.87 -4.16
N ILE A 69 23.17 23.61 -5.44
CA ILE A 69 24.22 23.46 -6.46
C ILE A 69 24.58 24.85 -6.94
N CYS A 70 25.84 25.22 -6.78
CA CYS A 70 26.39 26.45 -7.32
C CYS A 70 27.20 26.20 -8.60
N LYS A 71 27.67 27.27 -9.31
CA LYS A 71 28.35 27.23 -10.61
C LYS A 71 29.64 26.37 -10.68
N SER A 72 29.93 25.60 -9.65
CA SER A 72 31.25 24.97 -9.45
C SER A 72 31.52 23.76 -10.34
N PHE A 73 30.50 23.15 -10.95
CA PHE A 73 30.71 21.93 -11.76
C PHE A 73 31.40 22.22 -13.11
N GLU A 74 31.43 23.46 -13.60
CA GLU A 74 32.08 23.83 -14.85
C GLU A 74 33.56 23.42 -14.92
N GLY A 75 34.23 23.29 -13.76
CA GLY A 75 35.62 22.83 -13.69
C GLY A 75 35.84 21.34 -13.78
N LEU A 76 34.77 20.52 -13.67
CA LEU A 76 34.84 19.05 -13.68
C LEU A 76 34.60 18.49 -15.10
N ASP A 77 35.31 18.97 -16.10
CA ASP A 77 35.12 18.67 -17.53
C ASP A 77 35.37 17.19 -17.91
N GLU A 78 36.01 16.39 -17.02
CA GLU A 78 36.20 14.96 -17.19
C GLU A 78 35.11 14.12 -16.44
N LEU A 79 34.16 14.77 -15.76
CA LEU A 79 33.11 14.08 -14.97
C LEU A 79 32.23 13.27 -15.89
N ARG A 80 32.04 11.97 -15.52
CA ARG A 80 31.17 11.02 -16.22
C ARG A 80 29.95 10.66 -15.40
N ILE A 81 30.08 10.56 -14.07
CA ILE A 81 29.01 10.20 -13.17
C ILE A 81 28.83 11.26 -12.10
N LEU A 82 27.61 11.83 -12.04
CA LEU A 82 27.19 12.73 -10.99
C LEU A 82 26.00 12.10 -10.27
N ASN A 83 26.20 11.69 -9.03
CA ASN A 83 25.15 11.13 -8.18
C ASN A 83 25.06 11.89 -6.85
N LEU A 84 24.00 12.70 -6.72
CA LEU A 84 23.65 13.47 -5.51
C LEU A 84 22.32 13.00 -4.90
N SER A 85 21.85 11.81 -5.25
CA SER A 85 20.52 11.32 -4.89
C SER A 85 20.32 11.13 -3.38
N ALA A 86 19.05 11.18 -2.95
CA ALA A 86 18.63 10.95 -1.57
C ALA A 86 19.35 11.87 -0.56
N ASN A 87 19.29 13.17 -0.81
CA ASN A 87 19.77 14.23 0.07
C ASN A 87 18.65 15.26 0.33
N PHE A 88 18.99 16.42 0.86
CA PHE A 88 18.08 17.55 1.09
C PHE A 88 18.53 18.79 0.33
N LEU A 89 19.11 18.57 -0.86
CA LEU A 89 19.58 19.65 -1.73
C LEU A 89 18.39 20.37 -2.35
N THR A 90 18.49 21.70 -2.46
CA THR A 90 17.42 22.55 -2.98
C THR A 90 17.95 23.53 -4.05
N GLY A 91 17.06 24.30 -4.62
CA GLY A 91 17.37 25.30 -5.64
C GLY A 91 16.91 24.91 -7.03
N TYR A 92 17.01 25.82 -7.96
CA TYR A 92 16.75 25.51 -9.38
C TYR A 92 18.05 25.09 -10.09
N LEU A 93 17.92 24.15 -11.02
CA LEU A 93 19.05 23.67 -11.79
C LEU A 93 19.27 24.61 -12.98
N ASN A 94 20.36 25.38 -12.94
CA ASN A 94 20.73 26.24 -14.04
C ASN A 94 21.44 25.43 -15.15
N PRO A 95 21.05 25.55 -16.42
CA PRO A 95 21.68 24.83 -17.52
C PRO A 95 23.21 24.98 -17.53
N TYR A 96 23.73 26.17 -17.26
CA TYR A 96 25.18 26.42 -17.19
C TYR A 96 25.93 25.62 -16.12
N HIS A 97 25.25 25.02 -15.17
CA HIS A 97 25.91 24.12 -14.19
C HIS A 97 26.40 22.82 -14.82
N PHE A 98 25.89 22.44 -15.98
CA PHE A 98 26.08 21.13 -16.61
C PHE A 98 26.75 21.20 -18.00
N SER A 99 27.59 22.16 -18.25
CA SER A 99 28.45 22.19 -19.46
C SER A 99 29.53 21.09 -19.39
N LEU A 100 29.11 19.83 -19.16
CA LEU A 100 29.95 18.66 -18.86
C LEU A 100 29.84 17.63 -19.99
N GLN A 101 30.54 17.86 -21.10
CA GLN A 101 30.39 17.08 -22.35
C GLN A 101 30.66 15.57 -22.21
N LYS A 102 31.38 15.13 -21.16
CA LYS A 102 31.68 13.71 -20.89
C LYS A 102 30.72 13.07 -19.93
N LEU A 103 29.71 13.81 -19.49
CA LEU A 103 28.75 13.30 -18.50
C LEU A 103 27.88 12.20 -19.12
N GLU A 104 27.90 11.03 -18.49
CA GLU A 104 27.22 9.82 -18.90
C GLU A 104 25.96 9.56 -18.04
N VAL A 105 26.04 9.90 -16.75
CA VAL A 105 25.01 9.61 -15.73
C VAL A 105 24.74 10.83 -14.86
N ILE A 106 23.49 11.23 -14.77
CA ILE A 106 22.98 12.21 -13.79
C ILE A 106 21.93 11.52 -12.91
N ASP A 107 22.18 11.45 -11.61
CA ASP A 107 21.19 11.05 -10.60
C ASP A 107 21.10 12.11 -9.50
N MET A 108 20.02 12.87 -9.52
CA MET A 108 19.66 13.88 -8.52
C MET A 108 18.34 13.56 -7.84
N SER A 109 17.90 12.32 -7.92
CA SER A 109 16.62 11.87 -7.39
C SER A 109 16.50 12.06 -5.88
N ASN A 110 15.26 12.19 -5.39
CA ASN A 110 14.96 12.31 -3.98
C ASN A 110 15.72 13.44 -3.28
N ASN A 111 15.43 14.66 -3.71
CA ASN A 111 15.93 15.92 -3.20
C ASN A 111 14.78 16.95 -3.16
N ASP A 112 15.11 18.23 -3.01
CA ASP A 112 14.16 19.34 -2.95
C ASP A 112 14.38 20.37 -4.09
N PHE A 113 14.91 19.92 -5.23
CA PHE A 113 15.12 20.77 -6.40
C PHE A 113 13.78 21.20 -7.01
N TYR A 114 13.71 22.45 -7.48
CA TYR A 114 12.51 23.06 -8.03
C TYR A 114 12.77 23.86 -9.32
N GLY A 115 11.68 24.36 -9.91
CA GLY A 115 11.73 25.12 -11.16
C GLY A 115 11.52 24.23 -12.37
N GLN A 116 11.91 24.72 -13.54
CA GLN A 116 11.78 23.96 -14.78
C GLN A 116 12.86 22.88 -14.91
N LEU A 117 12.57 21.87 -15.72
CA LEU A 117 13.54 20.86 -16.08
C LEU A 117 14.76 21.48 -16.78
N LEU A 118 15.89 20.79 -16.68
CA LEU A 118 17.12 21.23 -17.33
C LEU A 118 16.93 21.42 -18.85
N HIS A 119 17.20 22.60 -19.30
CA HIS A 119 17.33 22.94 -20.72
C HIS A 119 18.77 23.36 -20.87
N GLY A 120 19.63 22.60 -21.54
CA GLY A 120 21.04 22.83 -21.53
C GLY A 120 21.70 22.65 -22.90
N ASP A 121 22.99 22.96 -22.94
CA ASP A 121 23.88 22.71 -24.05
C ASP A 121 24.08 21.21 -24.28
N ASP A 122 24.72 20.81 -25.36
CA ASP A 122 24.96 19.42 -25.74
C ASP A 122 25.65 18.60 -24.64
N LEU A 123 25.01 17.51 -24.22
CA LEU A 123 25.57 16.47 -23.35
C LEU A 123 25.67 15.16 -24.12
N PRO A 124 26.50 15.04 -25.12
CA PRO A 124 26.46 14.01 -26.17
C PRO A 124 26.67 12.57 -25.62
N SER A 125 27.24 12.44 -24.44
CA SER A 125 27.57 11.16 -23.81
C SER A 125 26.51 10.70 -22.83
N LEU A 126 25.48 11.53 -22.55
CA LEU A 126 24.47 11.25 -21.48
C LEU A 126 23.52 10.14 -21.92
N TRP A 127 23.44 9.10 -21.13
CA TRP A 127 22.52 7.98 -21.39
C TRP A 127 21.55 7.70 -20.24
N TYR A 128 21.84 8.18 -19.02
CA TYR A 128 21.00 7.98 -17.83
C TYR A 128 20.70 9.32 -17.15
N VAL A 129 19.41 9.61 -16.96
CA VAL A 129 18.92 10.80 -16.24
C VAL A 129 17.87 10.39 -15.24
N ASP A 130 18.12 10.64 -13.95
CA ASP A 130 17.15 10.49 -12.88
C ASP A 130 17.01 11.78 -12.08
N LEU A 131 15.86 12.45 -12.24
CA LEU A 131 15.46 13.66 -11.53
C LEU A 131 14.19 13.41 -10.70
N SER A 132 13.84 12.14 -10.46
CA SER A 132 12.61 11.78 -9.76
C SER A 132 12.59 12.24 -8.30
N MET A 133 11.39 12.30 -7.73
CA MET A 133 11.19 12.67 -6.32
C MET A 133 11.80 14.03 -5.97
N ASN A 134 11.42 15.05 -6.74
CA ASN A 134 11.80 16.44 -6.56
C ASN A 134 10.58 17.36 -6.68
N ARG A 135 10.79 18.66 -6.85
CA ARG A 135 9.73 19.66 -7.06
C ARG A 135 9.80 20.34 -8.43
N PHE A 136 10.31 19.66 -9.44
CA PHE A 136 10.35 20.20 -10.80
C PHE A 136 8.95 20.44 -11.33
N SER A 137 8.76 21.53 -12.06
CA SER A 137 7.47 21.96 -12.61
C SER A 137 7.63 22.42 -14.08
N GLY A 138 6.50 22.76 -14.71
CA GLY A 138 6.47 23.14 -16.12
C GLY A 138 6.19 21.97 -17.04
N SER A 139 6.28 22.23 -18.35
CA SER A 139 5.98 21.24 -19.39
C SER A 139 7.14 20.30 -19.64
N ILE A 140 6.81 19.11 -20.16
CA ILE A 140 7.81 18.11 -20.56
C ILE A 140 8.02 18.23 -22.07
N ASP A 141 9.25 18.52 -22.46
CA ASP A 141 9.69 18.40 -23.84
C ASP A 141 10.82 17.35 -23.96
N ALA A 142 11.25 17.07 -25.16
CA ALA A 142 12.33 16.12 -25.41
C ALA A 142 13.70 16.81 -25.52
N THR A 143 13.91 17.90 -24.80
CA THR A 143 15.19 18.64 -24.80
C THR A 143 16.33 17.69 -24.44
N TYR A 144 16.15 16.80 -23.46
CA TYR A 144 17.16 15.79 -23.11
C TYR A 144 17.60 14.92 -24.29
N CYS A 145 16.67 14.46 -25.12
CA CYS A 145 16.99 13.64 -26.28
C CYS A 145 17.61 14.48 -27.45
N SER A 146 17.41 15.79 -27.43
CA SER A 146 18.11 16.70 -28.33
C SER A 146 19.52 16.97 -27.85
N MET A 147 19.75 16.98 -26.53
CA MET A 147 21.08 17.14 -25.91
C MET A 147 21.92 15.87 -26.08
N SER A 148 21.31 14.69 -25.97
CA SER A 148 21.97 13.41 -26.23
C SER A 148 21.03 12.42 -26.93
N PRO A 149 21.40 11.92 -28.11
CA PRO A 149 20.67 10.85 -28.79
C PRO A 149 20.86 9.48 -28.10
N LEU A 150 21.76 9.38 -27.10
CA LEU A 150 22.11 8.14 -26.42
C LEU A 150 21.23 7.85 -25.20
N ILE A 151 20.28 8.71 -24.84
CA ILE A 151 19.47 8.55 -23.65
C ILE A 151 18.66 7.26 -23.73
N GLU A 152 18.98 6.33 -22.82
CA GLU A 152 18.29 5.05 -22.63
C GLU A 152 17.31 5.10 -21.45
N VAL A 153 17.62 5.88 -20.41
CA VAL A 153 16.80 5.99 -19.19
C VAL A 153 16.50 7.45 -18.90
N LEU A 154 15.21 7.78 -18.85
CA LEU A 154 14.72 9.08 -18.42
C LEU A 154 13.68 8.90 -17.31
N ASN A 155 14.05 9.27 -16.08
CA ASN A 155 13.19 9.21 -14.92
C ASN A 155 12.87 10.61 -14.39
N LEU A 156 11.62 11.03 -14.58
CA LEU A 156 11.06 12.30 -14.11
C LEU A 156 9.89 12.08 -13.14
N ALA A 157 9.78 10.88 -12.58
CA ALA A 157 8.65 10.48 -11.72
C ALA A 157 8.57 11.32 -10.43
N ASN A 158 7.37 11.47 -9.90
CA ASN A 158 7.10 12.14 -8.61
C ASN A 158 7.68 13.57 -8.57
N ASN A 159 7.16 14.41 -9.45
CA ASN A 159 7.42 15.84 -9.55
C ASN A 159 6.10 16.62 -9.72
N TYR A 160 6.15 17.88 -10.07
CA TYR A 160 4.98 18.74 -10.34
C TYR A 160 4.87 19.13 -11.83
N LEU A 161 5.26 18.22 -12.73
CA LEU A 161 5.25 18.45 -14.16
C LEU A 161 3.81 18.51 -14.69
N ILE A 162 3.54 19.42 -15.63
CA ILE A 162 2.20 19.73 -16.15
C ILE A 162 2.19 19.73 -17.69
N GLY A 163 0.99 19.84 -18.25
CA GLY A 163 0.82 19.96 -19.72
C GLY A 163 0.87 18.61 -20.41
N GLU A 164 1.00 18.62 -21.72
CA GLU A 164 1.06 17.42 -22.55
C GLU A 164 2.50 16.98 -22.80
N VAL A 165 2.71 15.69 -23.05
CA VAL A 165 4.01 15.18 -23.50
C VAL A 165 4.25 15.63 -24.93
N SER A 166 5.35 16.35 -25.17
CA SER A 166 5.66 16.93 -26.47
C SER A 166 5.86 15.89 -27.57
N GLU A 167 5.40 16.22 -28.78
CA GLU A 167 5.69 15.41 -29.98
C GLU A 167 7.20 15.30 -30.30
N SER A 168 8.02 16.15 -29.72
CA SER A 168 9.49 16.09 -29.86
C SER A 168 10.12 14.82 -29.29
N PHE A 169 9.38 14.04 -28.45
CA PHE A 169 9.86 12.74 -27.91
C PHE A 169 10.20 11.70 -28.99
N VAL A 170 9.73 11.89 -30.22
CA VAL A 170 10.15 11.06 -31.37
C VAL A 170 11.68 11.06 -31.57
N LYS A 171 12.38 12.09 -31.10
CA LYS A 171 13.86 12.19 -31.14
C LYS A 171 14.56 11.26 -30.15
N CYS A 172 13.86 10.73 -29.18
CA CYS A 172 14.39 9.83 -28.14
C CYS A 172 14.57 8.40 -28.64
N SER A 173 15.17 8.19 -29.80
CA SER A 173 15.21 6.89 -30.49
C SER A 173 15.88 5.75 -29.70
N SER A 174 16.81 6.08 -28.80
CA SER A 174 17.53 5.09 -27.96
C SER A 174 16.81 4.79 -26.63
N LEU A 175 15.67 5.45 -26.35
CA LEU A 175 15.01 5.38 -25.05
C LEU A 175 14.41 3.99 -24.80
N GLN A 176 14.83 3.37 -23.69
CA GLN A 176 14.38 2.05 -23.24
C GLN A 176 13.49 2.16 -22.02
N HIS A 177 13.70 3.15 -21.15
CA HIS A 177 12.96 3.29 -19.91
C HIS A 177 12.50 4.74 -19.71
N LEU A 178 11.19 4.95 -19.70
CA LEU A 178 10.55 6.25 -19.45
C LEU A 178 9.65 6.18 -18.23
N PHE A 179 9.95 7.02 -17.23
CA PHE A 179 9.18 7.14 -16.00
C PHE A 179 8.66 8.57 -15.86
N LEU A 180 7.37 8.75 -16.03
CA LEU A 180 6.65 10.03 -15.88
C LEU A 180 5.58 9.98 -14.79
N ASN A 181 5.50 8.89 -14.06
CA ASN A 181 4.48 8.66 -13.04
C ASN A 181 4.54 9.66 -11.87
N GLY A 182 3.40 9.88 -11.21
CA GLY A 182 3.34 10.77 -10.05
C GLY A 182 3.55 12.25 -10.41
N ASN A 183 2.89 12.73 -11.47
CA ASN A 183 2.95 14.10 -11.94
C ASN A 183 1.52 14.66 -12.19
N GLN A 184 1.41 15.79 -12.85
CA GLN A 184 0.13 16.40 -13.27
C GLN A 184 0.05 16.50 -14.81
N ILE A 185 0.66 15.55 -15.51
CA ILE A 185 0.73 15.52 -16.98
C ILE A 185 -0.67 15.18 -17.50
N SER A 186 -1.09 15.88 -18.56
CA SER A 186 -2.42 15.79 -19.15
C SER A 186 -2.36 15.48 -20.65
N GLY A 187 -3.50 15.58 -21.32
CA GLY A 187 -3.63 15.28 -22.74
C GLY A 187 -3.97 13.82 -23.02
N THR A 188 -3.87 13.41 -24.28
CA THR A 188 -4.09 12.02 -24.71
C THR A 188 -2.80 11.22 -24.69
N PHE A 189 -2.88 9.90 -24.92
CA PHE A 189 -1.66 9.08 -25.06
C PHE A 189 -0.76 9.64 -26.17
N PRO A 190 0.52 9.97 -25.86
CA PRO A 190 1.38 10.71 -26.79
C PRO A 190 1.73 9.88 -28.03
N LYS A 191 1.43 10.39 -29.22
CA LYS A 191 1.75 9.69 -30.47
C LYS A 191 3.24 9.55 -30.72
N SER A 192 4.04 10.49 -30.23
CA SER A 192 5.50 10.44 -30.29
C SER A 192 6.07 9.21 -29.58
N LEU A 193 5.49 8.79 -28.46
CA LEU A 193 5.94 7.60 -27.72
C LEU A 193 5.70 6.31 -28.50
N LEU A 194 4.68 6.24 -29.37
CA LEU A 194 4.35 5.06 -30.19
C LEU A 194 5.43 4.77 -31.28
N GLN A 195 6.40 5.65 -31.44
CA GLN A 195 7.51 5.50 -32.40
C GLN A 195 8.80 4.97 -31.73
N LEU A 196 8.81 4.88 -30.39
CA LEU A 196 9.99 4.48 -29.61
C LEU A 196 10.08 2.96 -29.51
N ARG A 197 10.48 2.30 -30.59
CA ARG A 197 10.48 0.83 -30.73
C ARG A 197 11.39 0.08 -29.77
N ASP A 198 12.36 0.76 -29.16
CA ASP A 198 13.28 0.17 -28.18
C ASP A 198 12.77 0.27 -26.74
N LEU A 199 11.60 0.89 -26.53
CA LEU A 199 11.03 1.11 -25.22
C LEU A 199 10.65 -0.23 -24.56
N ARG A 200 11.18 -0.44 -23.35
CA ARG A 200 10.96 -1.63 -22.50
C ARG A 200 10.07 -1.36 -21.30
N THR A 201 10.20 -0.14 -20.75
CA THR A 201 9.39 0.26 -19.59
C THR A 201 8.77 1.63 -19.86
N LEU A 202 7.44 1.68 -19.76
CA LEU A 202 6.68 2.94 -19.81
C LEU A 202 5.78 3.04 -18.59
N LYS A 203 6.08 4.02 -17.72
CA LYS A 203 5.28 4.30 -16.53
C LYS A 203 4.67 5.69 -16.63
N LEU A 204 3.34 5.74 -16.80
CA LEU A 204 2.54 6.95 -16.86
C LEU A 204 1.53 7.07 -15.71
N GLN A 205 1.56 6.15 -14.73
CA GLN A 205 0.57 6.10 -13.66
C GLN A 205 0.58 7.37 -12.79
N GLU A 206 -0.57 7.63 -12.14
CA GLU A 206 -0.75 8.79 -11.25
C GLU A 206 -0.54 10.12 -11.99
N ASN A 207 -1.32 10.34 -13.05
CA ASN A 207 -1.33 11.54 -13.88
C ASN A 207 -2.77 11.93 -14.29
N LEU A 208 -2.91 12.84 -15.23
CA LEU A 208 -4.20 13.36 -15.70
C LEU A 208 -4.46 12.99 -17.18
N PHE A 209 -3.84 11.95 -17.72
CA PHE A 209 -4.05 11.50 -19.11
C PHE A 209 -5.48 11.12 -19.37
N THR A 210 -5.97 11.44 -20.57
CA THR A 210 -7.36 11.23 -21.03
C THR A 210 -7.41 10.55 -22.41
N GLY A 211 -8.62 10.28 -22.91
CA GLY A 211 -8.80 9.69 -24.23
C GLY A 211 -8.57 8.19 -24.27
N SER A 212 -8.59 7.59 -25.44
CA SER A 212 -8.40 6.16 -25.66
C SER A 212 -6.94 5.79 -25.89
N LEU A 213 -6.60 4.55 -25.58
CA LEU A 213 -5.33 3.97 -26.00
C LEU A 213 -5.40 3.62 -27.49
N ASN A 214 -4.44 4.13 -28.26
CA ASN A 214 -4.42 3.95 -29.72
C ASN A 214 -3.79 2.61 -30.13
N ASP A 215 -4.22 2.04 -31.27
CA ASP A 215 -3.68 0.79 -31.84
C ASP A 215 -2.17 0.84 -32.05
N GLY A 216 -1.60 2.03 -32.26
CA GLY A 216 -0.16 2.21 -32.38
C GLY A 216 0.66 1.73 -31.18
N ILE A 217 0.04 1.41 -30.02
CA ILE A 217 0.73 0.80 -28.88
C ILE A 217 1.39 -0.52 -29.28
N GLY A 218 0.83 -1.27 -30.24
CA GLY A 218 1.41 -2.48 -30.79
C GLY A 218 2.79 -2.30 -31.44
N ASN A 219 3.15 -1.08 -31.84
CA ASN A 219 4.48 -0.79 -32.39
C ASN A 219 5.61 -0.96 -31.35
N LEU A 220 5.27 -0.92 -30.04
CA LEU A 220 6.25 -1.03 -28.95
C LEU A 220 6.57 -2.50 -28.64
N SER A 221 6.98 -3.27 -29.64
CA SER A 221 7.15 -4.73 -29.57
C SER A 221 8.16 -5.22 -28.51
N LYS A 222 9.07 -4.34 -28.03
CA LYS A 222 10.02 -4.66 -26.96
C LYS A 222 9.54 -4.28 -25.57
N LEU A 223 8.28 -3.81 -25.45
CA LEU A 223 7.75 -3.37 -24.17
C LEU A 223 7.54 -4.55 -23.23
N VAL A 224 8.14 -4.47 -22.05
CA VAL A 224 8.05 -5.45 -20.96
C VAL A 224 7.08 -5.00 -19.89
N LYS A 225 7.06 -3.70 -19.61
CA LYS A 225 6.21 -3.14 -18.57
C LYS A 225 5.49 -1.87 -19.06
N LEU A 226 4.15 -1.92 -18.99
CA LEU A 226 3.25 -0.80 -19.26
C LEU A 226 2.38 -0.52 -18.04
N ASP A 227 2.48 0.68 -17.48
CA ASP A 227 1.66 1.11 -16.36
C ASP A 227 0.98 2.45 -16.69
N LEU A 228 -0.33 2.38 -16.89
CA LEU A 228 -1.23 3.49 -17.20
C LEU A 228 -2.16 3.82 -16.01
N SER A 229 -1.99 3.18 -14.87
CA SER A 229 -2.93 3.21 -13.74
C SER A 229 -3.11 4.61 -13.16
N PHE A 230 -4.23 4.83 -12.46
CA PHE A 230 -4.56 6.11 -11.81
C PHE A 230 -4.49 7.31 -12.78
N ASN A 231 -5.24 7.21 -13.87
CA ASN A 231 -5.41 8.25 -14.88
C ASN A 231 -6.90 8.45 -15.22
N ARG A 232 -7.19 9.09 -16.34
CA ARG A 232 -8.55 9.33 -16.83
C ARG A 232 -8.74 8.77 -18.24
N PHE A 233 -7.95 7.76 -18.63
CA PHE A 233 -8.12 7.07 -19.91
C PHE A 233 -9.50 6.47 -20.02
N ASN A 234 -10.07 6.43 -21.23
CA ASN A 234 -11.42 5.95 -21.50
C ASN A 234 -11.48 5.18 -22.83
N GLY A 235 -12.69 4.76 -23.23
CA GLY A 235 -12.89 3.98 -24.44
C GLY A 235 -12.48 2.52 -24.28
N PHE A 236 -12.26 1.85 -25.39
CA PHE A 236 -11.88 0.44 -25.42
C PHE A 236 -10.37 0.25 -25.43
N LEU A 237 -9.89 -0.86 -24.89
CA LEU A 237 -8.54 -1.29 -25.15
C LEU A 237 -8.42 -1.77 -26.61
N PRO A 238 -7.35 -1.42 -27.33
CA PRO A 238 -7.13 -1.85 -28.70
C PRO A 238 -6.85 -3.36 -28.79
N ASP A 239 -7.21 -3.99 -29.91
CA ASP A 239 -7.00 -5.43 -30.11
C ASP A 239 -5.66 -5.71 -30.85
N VAL A 240 -4.53 -5.30 -30.21
CA VAL A 240 -3.17 -5.35 -30.78
C VAL A 240 -2.14 -5.88 -29.80
N PHE A 241 -2.56 -6.47 -28.69
CA PHE A 241 -1.64 -6.95 -27.63
C PHE A 241 -0.81 -8.17 -28.06
N ASP A 242 -1.20 -8.88 -29.12
CA ASP A 242 -0.43 -9.94 -29.76
C ASP A 242 0.87 -9.43 -30.42
N GLN A 243 0.96 -8.12 -30.74
CA GLN A 243 2.17 -7.47 -31.24
C GLN A 243 3.17 -7.14 -30.12
N LEU A 244 2.73 -7.15 -28.87
CA LEU A 244 3.56 -6.88 -27.68
C LEU A 244 4.14 -8.20 -27.11
N GLU A 245 4.99 -8.85 -27.91
CA GLU A 245 5.48 -10.22 -27.64
C GLU A 245 6.25 -10.37 -26.33
N THR A 246 6.75 -9.27 -25.77
CA THR A 246 7.57 -9.24 -24.55
C THR A 246 6.85 -8.63 -23.35
N LEU A 247 5.56 -8.28 -23.47
CA LEU A 247 4.84 -7.61 -22.40
C LEU A 247 4.52 -8.57 -21.24
N GLU A 248 5.22 -8.40 -20.14
CA GLU A 248 5.05 -9.21 -18.92
C GLU A 248 4.09 -8.56 -17.92
N HIS A 249 4.10 -7.24 -17.82
CA HIS A 249 3.32 -6.51 -16.83
C HIS A 249 2.48 -5.42 -17.48
N PHE A 250 1.18 -5.58 -17.44
CA PHE A 250 0.24 -4.55 -17.88
C PHE A 250 -0.69 -4.13 -16.74
N SER A 251 -0.67 -2.84 -16.42
CA SER A 251 -1.63 -2.21 -15.50
C SER A 251 -2.32 -1.02 -16.16
N ALA A 252 -3.65 -1.05 -16.14
CA ALA A 252 -4.51 0.07 -16.52
C ALA A 252 -5.54 0.37 -15.40
N ARG A 253 -5.24 -0.04 -14.17
CA ARG A 253 -6.06 0.11 -12.97
C ARG A 253 -6.49 1.56 -12.75
N SER A 254 -7.68 1.77 -12.19
CA SER A 254 -8.21 3.09 -11.82
C SER A 254 -8.20 4.08 -12.98
N ASN A 255 -8.95 3.72 -14.02
CA ASN A 255 -9.22 4.51 -15.23
C ASN A 255 -10.72 4.46 -15.58
N LYS A 256 -11.07 4.80 -16.81
CA LYS A 256 -12.44 4.74 -17.34
C LYS A 256 -12.54 3.88 -18.59
N PHE A 257 -11.66 2.88 -18.74
CA PHE A 257 -11.73 1.93 -19.83
C PHE A 257 -13.03 1.13 -19.76
N SER A 258 -13.58 0.75 -20.93
CA SER A 258 -14.86 0.06 -21.05
C SER A 258 -14.83 -1.01 -22.15
N GLY A 259 -15.95 -1.70 -22.34
CA GLY A 259 -16.10 -2.76 -23.32
C GLY A 259 -15.55 -4.10 -22.85
N GLN A 260 -15.39 -5.04 -23.78
CA GLN A 260 -14.88 -6.37 -23.51
C GLN A 260 -13.35 -6.40 -23.52
N LEU A 261 -12.77 -7.43 -22.91
CA LEU A 261 -11.33 -7.69 -23.03
C LEU A 261 -10.98 -8.03 -24.48
N PRO A 262 -9.95 -7.39 -25.08
CA PRO A 262 -9.54 -7.69 -26.46
C PRO A 262 -9.07 -9.15 -26.60
N LYS A 263 -9.34 -9.75 -27.77
CA LYS A 263 -8.90 -11.12 -28.04
C LYS A 263 -7.39 -11.29 -28.01
N SER A 264 -6.64 -10.32 -28.50
CA SER A 264 -5.19 -10.31 -28.46
C SER A 264 -4.66 -10.31 -27.01
N LEU A 265 -5.33 -9.59 -26.09
CA LEU A 265 -4.95 -9.52 -24.69
C LEU A 265 -5.17 -10.87 -23.96
N VAL A 266 -6.35 -11.49 -24.15
CA VAL A 266 -6.71 -12.75 -23.47
C VAL A 266 -6.00 -13.98 -24.08
N ASN A 267 -5.21 -13.80 -25.12
CA ASN A 267 -4.35 -14.82 -25.76
C ASN A 267 -2.86 -14.51 -25.59
N SER A 268 -2.48 -13.50 -24.81
CA SER A 268 -1.07 -13.13 -24.64
C SER A 268 -0.25 -14.24 -24.00
N GLN A 269 0.88 -14.59 -24.62
CA GLN A 269 1.78 -15.65 -24.15
C GLN A 269 2.81 -15.17 -23.14
N SER A 270 3.07 -13.86 -23.09
CA SER A 270 4.12 -13.25 -22.28
C SER A 270 3.63 -12.70 -20.95
N LEU A 271 2.33 -12.40 -20.80
CA LEU A 271 1.81 -11.74 -19.61
C LEU A 271 1.97 -12.58 -18.34
N LEU A 272 2.66 -12.00 -17.36
CA LEU A 272 2.78 -12.47 -15.97
C LEU A 272 1.71 -11.84 -15.07
N THR A 273 1.45 -10.54 -15.28
CA THR A 273 0.53 -9.75 -14.46
C THR A 273 -0.39 -8.91 -15.32
N LEU A 274 -1.68 -9.04 -15.09
CA LEU A 274 -2.72 -8.19 -15.68
C LEU A 274 -3.53 -7.54 -14.57
N ASP A 275 -3.51 -6.21 -14.49
CA ASP A 275 -4.27 -5.43 -13.51
C ASP A 275 -5.14 -4.37 -14.22
N LEU A 276 -6.45 -4.63 -14.24
CA LEU A 276 -7.47 -3.76 -14.83
C LEU A 276 -8.51 -3.30 -13.78
N GLU A 277 -8.17 -3.39 -12.50
CA GLU A 277 -9.05 -3.01 -11.38
C GLU A 277 -9.60 -1.58 -11.56
N ASN A 278 -10.84 -1.39 -11.10
CA ASN A 278 -11.50 -0.09 -11.04
C ASN A 278 -11.55 0.61 -12.41
N ASN A 279 -12.35 0.00 -13.29
CA ASN A 279 -12.68 0.47 -14.64
C ASN A 279 -14.17 0.20 -14.96
N SER A 280 -14.55 0.23 -16.20
CA SER A 280 -15.92 -0.04 -16.67
C SER A 280 -15.98 -1.20 -17.68
N PHE A 281 -15.06 -2.17 -17.59
CA PHE A 281 -15.06 -3.35 -18.46
C PHE A 281 -16.32 -4.19 -18.27
N THR A 282 -16.79 -4.81 -19.34
CA THR A 282 -18.03 -5.60 -19.39
C THR A 282 -17.80 -6.94 -20.11
N GLY A 283 -18.82 -7.79 -20.14
CA GLY A 283 -18.79 -9.06 -20.85
C GLY A 283 -18.32 -10.20 -20.00
N LEU A 284 -17.95 -11.30 -20.66
CA LEU A 284 -17.47 -12.51 -20.01
C LEU A 284 -15.97 -12.42 -19.71
N ILE A 285 -15.55 -13.06 -18.62
CA ILE A 285 -14.14 -13.28 -18.34
C ILE A 285 -13.73 -14.59 -19.00
N ASP A 286 -13.36 -14.53 -20.29
CA ASP A 286 -13.00 -15.71 -21.10
C ASP A 286 -11.53 -15.64 -21.51
N LEU A 287 -10.63 -16.10 -20.61
CA LEU A 287 -9.18 -16.14 -20.83
C LEU A 287 -8.76 -17.43 -21.52
N ASN A 288 -7.92 -17.34 -22.51
CA ASN A 288 -7.26 -18.54 -23.09
C ASN A 288 -6.03 -18.94 -22.27
N CYS A 289 -6.23 -19.63 -21.17
CA CYS A 289 -5.12 -20.04 -20.29
C CYS A 289 -4.19 -21.06 -20.91
N SER A 290 -4.59 -21.71 -22.01
CA SER A 290 -3.67 -22.54 -22.81
C SER A 290 -2.62 -21.70 -23.55
N ALA A 291 -2.92 -20.44 -23.85
CA ALA A 291 -1.96 -19.47 -24.39
C ALA A 291 -1.27 -18.68 -23.26
N MET A 292 -2.01 -18.23 -22.25
CA MET A 292 -1.52 -17.40 -21.15
C MET A 292 -0.78 -18.23 -20.08
N ILE A 293 0.15 -19.08 -20.51
CA ILE A 293 0.84 -20.05 -19.62
C ILE A 293 1.68 -19.41 -18.52
N GLN A 294 2.08 -18.16 -18.69
CA GLN A 294 2.89 -17.41 -17.72
C GLN A 294 2.06 -16.59 -16.72
N LEU A 295 0.75 -16.48 -16.92
CA LEU A 295 -0.09 -15.62 -16.07
C LEU A 295 -0.14 -16.13 -14.64
N THR A 296 0.38 -15.31 -13.71
CA THR A 296 0.42 -15.60 -12.28
C THR A 296 -0.51 -14.70 -11.46
N THR A 297 -0.78 -13.50 -11.95
CA THR A 297 -1.59 -12.50 -11.24
C THR A 297 -2.61 -11.89 -12.18
N LEU A 298 -3.88 -11.99 -11.79
CA LEU A 298 -5.02 -11.39 -12.50
C LEU A 298 -5.85 -10.58 -11.52
N ASN A 299 -6.00 -9.28 -11.80
CA ASN A 299 -6.86 -8.39 -11.04
C ASN A 299 -7.84 -7.69 -11.99
N LEU A 300 -9.11 -8.09 -11.92
CA LEU A 300 -10.23 -7.53 -12.67
C LEU A 300 -11.29 -6.90 -11.75
N ALA A 301 -10.95 -6.65 -10.49
CA ALA A 301 -11.89 -6.15 -9.49
C ALA A 301 -12.51 -4.80 -9.87
N SER A 302 -13.67 -4.53 -9.31
CA SER A 302 -14.37 -3.24 -9.49
C SER A 302 -14.58 -2.89 -10.97
N ASN A 303 -15.27 -3.78 -11.66
CA ASN A 303 -15.67 -3.65 -13.06
C ASN A 303 -17.14 -4.07 -13.25
N ASN A 304 -17.59 -4.17 -14.48
CA ASN A 304 -18.96 -4.59 -14.83
C ASN A 304 -18.98 -5.96 -15.54
N PHE A 305 -18.02 -6.84 -15.26
CA PHE A 305 -18.05 -8.21 -15.78
C PHE A 305 -19.28 -8.94 -15.23
N HIS A 306 -19.91 -9.78 -16.05
CA HIS A 306 -21.15 -10.46 -15.71
C HIS A 306 -21.12 -11.94 -16.10
N ASP A 307 -22.21 -12.66 -15.72
CA ASP A 307 -22.38 -14.10 -15.90
C ASP A 307 -21.49 -14.99 -14.99
N LEU A 308 -21.53 -16.28 -15.24
CA LEU A 308 -20.76 -17.26 -14.45
C LEU A 308 -19.26 -17.03 -14.59
N VAL A 309 -18.54 -17.22 -13.50
CA VAL A 309 -17.07 -17.32 -13.57
C VAL A 309 -16.72 -18.45 -14.54
N ALA A 310 -16.15 -18.09 -15.69
CA ALA A 310 -15.98 -19.01 -16.79
C ALA A 310 -15.11 -20.23 -16.42
N ASN A 311 -15.45 -21.40 -16.97
CA ASN A 311 -14.63 -22.61 -16.83
C ASN A 311 -13.20 -22.43 -17.37
N SER A 312 -12.97 -21.48 -18.28
CA SER A 312 -11.66 -21.12 -18.80
C SER A 312 -10.67 -20.76 -17.71
N LEU A 313 -11.09 -20.02 -16.66
CA LEU A 313 -10.24 -19.68 -15.52
C LEU A 313 -9.69 -20.89 -14.77
N SER A 314 -10.44 -22.01 -14.75
CA SER A 314 -9.98 -23.24 -14.09
C SER A 314 -8.80 -23.91 -14.79
N SER A 315 -8.51 -23.52 -16.02
CA SER A 315 -7.38 -23.99 -16.81
C SER A 315 -6.10 -23.17 -16.59
N CYS A 316 -6.20 -22.04 -15.85
CA CYS A 316 -5.07 -21.15 -15.54
C CYS A 316 -4.23 -21.71 -14.38
N LEU A 317 -3.60 -22.86 -14.57
CA LEU A 317 -2.92 -23.60 -13.51
C LEU A 317 -1.76 -22.87 -12.85
N GLY A 318 -1.15 -21.90 -13.55
CA GLY A 318 -0.08 -21.03 -13.01
C GLY A 318 -0.58 -19.89 -12.13
N LEU A 319 -1.91 -19.65 -12.09
CA LEU A 319 -2.48 -18.48 -11.40
C LEU A 319 -2.31 -18.59 -9.89
N ASN A 320 -1.65 -17.59 -9.33
CA ASN A 320 -1.28 -17.49 -7.92
C ASN A 320 -2.19 -16.50 -7.16
N SER A 321 -2.55 -15.40 -7.83
CA SER A 321 -3.41 -14.37 -7.28
C SER A 321 -4.52 -14.01 -8.26
N LEU A 322 -5.76 -14.15 -7.81
CA LEU A 322 -6.97 -13.82 -8.56
C LEU A 322 -7.87 -12.90 -7.75
N ASN A 323 -8.16 -11.74 -8.30
CA ASN A 323 -9.13 -10.80 -7.72
C ASN A 323 -10.20 -10.46 -8.76
N LEU A 324 -11.43 -10.91 -8.50
CA LEU A 324 -12.64 -10.63 -9.30
C LEU A 324 -13.68 -9.83 -8.51
N SER A 325 -13.33 -9.33 -7.33
CA SER A 325 -14.27 -8.66 -6.43
C SER A 325 -14.98 -7.46 -7.08
N HIS A 326 -16.15 -7.13 -6.56
CA HIS A 326 -16.96 -6.01 -7.06
C HIS A 326 -17.24 -6.09 -8.57
N ASN A 327 -17.82 -7.22 -8.99
CA ASN A 327 -18.31 -7.45 -10.35
C ASN A 327 -19.74 -8.01 -10.28
N HIS A 328 -20.37 -8.26 -11.41
CA HIS A 328 -21.75 -8.78 -11.50
C HIS A 328 -21.79 -10.25 -11.89
N LEU A 329 -20.79 -11.02 -11.41
CA LEU A 329 -20.73 -12.46 -11.63
C LEU A 329 -21.87 -13.13 -10.83
N ARG A 330 -22.58 -14.09 -11.41
CA ARG A 330 -23.74 -14.70 -10.76
C ARG A 330 -23.59 -16.21 -10.67
N GLY A 331 -24.26 -16.81 -9.68
CA GLY A 331 -24.34 -18.26 -9.53
C GLY A 331 -23.35 -18.86 -8.57
N GLY A 332 -23.22 -20.17 -8.57
CA GLY A 332 -22.30 -20.92 -7.71
C GLY A 332 -20.89 -21.00 -8.30
N LEU A 333 -19.90 -21.16 -7.42
CA LEU A 333 -18.53 -21.39 -7.85
C LEU A 333 -18.41 -22.73 -8.59
N GLN A 334 -17.80 -22.71 -9.78
CA GLN A 334 -17.61 -23.90 -10.59
C GLN A 334 -16.68 -24.90 -9.91
N PHE A 335 -17.05 -26.19 -9.90
CA PHE A 335 -16.24 -27.25 -9.28
C PHE A 335 -14.83 -27.36 -9.89
N ALA A 336 -14.66 -26.90 -11.12
CA ALA A 336 -13.37 -26.89 -11.82
C ALA A 336 -12.32 -26.00 -11.13
N PHE A 337 -12.71 -25.04 -10.27
CA PHE A 337 -11.77 -24.23 -9.46
C PHE A 337 -10.85 -25.07 -8.57
N LYS A 338 -11.23 -26.29 -8.22
CA LYS A 338 -10.35 -27.24 -7.50
C LYS A 338 -9.00 -27.48 -8.17
N ASN A 339 -8.90 -27.24 -9.49
CA ASN A 339 -7.69 -27.45 -10.26
C ASN A 339 -6.63 -26.35 -10.05
N LEU A 340 -6.99 -25.21 -9.47
CA LEU A 340 -6.12 -24.06 -9.27
C LEU A 340 -5.14 -24.29 -8.10
N GLN A 341 -4.27 -25.28 -8.24
CA GLN A 341 -3.35 -25.70 -7.18
C GLN A 341 -2.28 -24.67 -6.83
N SER A 342 -1.94 -23.77 -7.75
CA SER A 342 -0.99 -22.67 -7.49
C SER A 342 -1.62 -21.50 -6.75
N MET A 343 -2.95 -21.48 -6.60
CA MET A 343 -3.70 -20.34 -6.03
C MET A 343 -3.32 -20.11 -4.57
N ARG A 344 -2.87 -18.90 -4.28
CA ARG A 344 -2.55 -18.44 -2.92
C ARG A 344 -3.50 -17.38 -2.41
N ARG A 345 -4.00 -16.52 -3.29
CA ARG A 345 -4.85 -15.38 -2.95
C ARG A 345 -6.03 -15.33 -3.88
N LEU A 346 -7.22 -15.44 -3.30
CA LEU A 346 -8.48 -15.39 -4.04
C LEU A 346 -9.42 -14.40 -3.38
N SER A 347 -9.84 -13.37 -4.11
CA SER A 347 -10.93 -12.49 -3.73
C SER A 347 -12.07 -12.58 -4.74
N LEU A 348 -13.24 -12.93 -4.23
CA LEU A 348 -14.52 -13.00 -4.93
C LEU A 348 -15.58 -12.14 -4.21
N SER A 349 -15.15 -11.15 -3.43
CA SER A 349 -16.05 -10.29 -2.66
C SER A 349 -17.00 -9.54 -3.58
N ASN A 350 -18.29 -9.47 -3.20
CA ASN A 350 -19.31 -8.74 -3.95
C ASN A 350 -19.38 -9.13 -5.46
N THR A 351 -19.48 -10.42 -5.71
CA THR A 351 -19.61 -10.95 -7.08
C THR A 351 -20.98 -11.59 -7.36
N GLY A 352 -21.87 -11.64 -6.35
CA GLY A 352 -23.19 -12.26 -6.46
C GLY A 352 -23.12 -13.80 -6.40
N LEU A 353 -22.10 -14.35 -5.74
CA LEU A 353 -22.01 -15.79 -5.48
C LEU A 353 -23.13 -16.28 -4.56
N VAL A 354 -23.61 -17.48 -4.85
CA VAL A 354 -24.57 -18.24 -4.02
C VAL A 354 -24.04 -19.62 -3.70
N ASN A 355 -24.63 -20.27 -2.71
CA ASN A 355 -24.28 -21.60 -2.21
C ASN A 355 -22.88 -21.63 -1.55
N PHE A 356 -22.81 -21.01 -0.37
CA PHE A 356 -21.63 -20.92 0.48
C PHE A 356 -20.99 -22.30 0.73
N THR A 357 -21.83 -23.30 1.04
CA THR A 357 -21.38 -24.68 1.30
C THR A 357 -20.62 -25.26 0.11
N SER A 358 -21.17 -25.11 -1.11
CA SER A 358 -20.54 -25.61 -2.33
C SER A 358 -19.25 -24.87 -2.64
N ALA A 359 -19.20 -23.55 -2.40
CA ALA A 359 -18.02 -22.75 -2.62
C ALA A 359 -16.85 -23.22 -1.74
N LEU A 360 -17.06 -23.39 -0.44
CA LEU A 360 -16.02 -23.91 0.47
C LEU A 360 -15.61 -25.34 0.14
N ALA A 361 -16.58 -26.21 -0.19
CA ALA A 361 -16.31 -27.59 -0.59
C ALA A 361 -15.44 -27.68 -1.84
N THR A 362 -15.52 -26.70 -2.73
CA THR A 362 -14.68 -26.62 -3.92
C THR A 362 -13.30 -26.05 -3.60
N LEU A 363 -13.24 -24.93 -2.85
CA LEU A 363 -12.01 -24.19 -2.62
C LEU A 363 -11.04 -24.88 -1.66
N GLN A 364 -11.51 -25.81 -0.81
CA GLN A 364 -10.62 -26.58 0.07
C GLN A 364 -9.56 -27.40 -0.71
N TYR A 365 -9.82 -27.72 -1.98
CA TYR A 365 -8.88 -28.41 -2.83
C TYR A 365 -7.75 -27.49 -3.38
N CYS A 366 -7.86 -26.17 -3.22
CA CYS A 366 -6.77 -25.24 -3.51
C CYS A 366 -5.76 -25.26 -2.34
N GLU A 367 -4.94 -26.30 -2.27
CA GLU A 367 -4.10 -26.59 -1.08
C GLU A 367 -3.15 -25.46 -0.68
N ASN A 368 -2.71 -24.63 -1.64
CA ASN A 368 -1.81 -23.51 -1.38
C ASN A 368 -2.51 -22.20 -0.97
N LEU A 369 -3.83 -22.21 -0.82
CA LEU A 369 -4.61 -21.01 -0.53
C LEU A 369 -4.23 -20.45 0.85
N THR A 370 -3.79 -19.19 0.87
CA THR A 370 -3.40 -18.47 2.09
C THR A 370 -4.35 -17.33 2.43
N MET A 371 -5.02 -16.76 1.44
CA MET A 371 -6.00 -15.68 1.61
C MET A 371 -7.26 -16.00 0.80
N LEU A 372 -8.42 -15.91 1.45
CA LEU A 372 -9.73 -16.12 0.85
C LEU A 372 -10.68 -15.00 1.31
N ASP A 373 -11.19 -14.23 0.34
CA ASP A 373 -12.21 -13.22 0.57
C ASP A 373 -13.49 -13.56 -0.22
N LEU A 374 -14.54 -13.85 0.52
CA LEU A 374 -15.88 -14.18 0.03
C LEU A 374 -16.95 -13.20 0.51
N SER A 375 -16.55 -12.07 1.07
CA SER A 375 -17.44 -11.06 1.66
C SER A 375 -18.50 -10.55 0.67
N LEU A 376 -19.62 -9.99 1.18
CA LEU A 376 -20.70 -9.40 0.36
C LEU A 376 -21.36 -10.37 -0.64
N ASN A 377 -21.40 -11.67 -0.32
CA ASN A 377 -22.03 -12.72 -1.11
C ASN A 377 -23.02 -13.54 -0.27
N PHE A 378 -23.60 -14.60 -0.79
CA PHE A 378 -24.39 -15.64 -0.07
C PHE A 378 -25.54 -15.10 0.77
N GLN A 379 -26.29 -14.15 0.27
CA GLN A 379 -27.32 -13.42 1.03
C GLN A 379 -28.34 -14.37 1.67
N ASN A 380 -28.50 -14.26 3.00
CA ASN A 380 -29.45 -15.03 3.83
C ASN A 380 -29.21 -16.56 3.85
N GLU A 381 -28.05 -17.04 3.49
CA GLU A 381 -27.71 -18.45 3.62
C GLU A 381 -27.36 -18.81 5.08
N GLU A 382 -27.44 -20.10 5.41
CA GLU A 382 -27.05 -20.62 6.72
C GLU A 382 -25.63 -21.20 6.68
N LEU A 383 -24.84 -20.93 7.72
CA LEU A 383 -23.53 -21.56 7.86
C LEU A 383 -23.69 -23.06 8.14
N PRO A 384 -23.08 -23.93 7.32
CA PRO A 384 -23.17 -25.36 7.54
C PRO A 384 -22.47 -25.77 8.85
N THR A 385 -23.11 -26.61 9.66
CA THR A 385 -22.56 -27.12 10.93
C THR A 385 -21.71 -28.36 10.74
N ASP A 386 -22.11 -29.23 9.79
CA ASP A 386 -21.62 -30.61 9.64
C ASP A 386 -20.72 -30.74 8.41
N MET A 387 -19.66 -29.90 8.33
CA MET A 387 -18.66 -29.99 7.28
C MET A 387 -17.31 -30.43 7.85
N SER A 388 -16.56 -31.20 7.05
CA SER A 388 -15.15 -31.43 7.30
C SER A 388 -14.35 -30.69 6.25
N LEU A 389 -13.86 -29.50 6.58
CA LEU A 389 -13.07 -28.65 5.69
C LEU A 389 -11.59 -28.68 6.08
N GLN A 390 -10.71 -28.71 5.09
CA GLN A 390 -9.27 -28.77 5.32
C GLN A 390 -8.56 -27.65 4.54
N PHE A 391 -8.50 -26.46 5.12
CA PHE A 391 -7.68 -25.34 4.61
C PHE A 391 -6.36 -25.26 5.37
N ARG A 392 -5.40 -26.12 5.05
CA ARG A 392 -4.14 -26.29 5.81
C ARG A 392 -3.25 -25.07 5.83
N ASN A 393 -3.28 -24.27 4.76
CA ASN A 393 -2.40 -23.11 4.59
C ASN A 393 -3.11 -21.77 4.71
N LEU A 394 -4.42 -21.75 4.99
CA LEU A 394 -5.21 -20.53 5.06
C LEU A 394 -4.79 -19.69 6.27
N LYS A 395 -4.42 -18.43 5.99
CA LYS A 395 -4.02 -17.43 6.97
C LYS A 395 -5.05 -16.32 7.14
N GLU A 396 -5.76 -16.00 6.08
CA GLU A 396 -6.70 -14.88 6.06
C GLU A 396 -8.04 -15.36 5.48
N LEU A 397 -9.12 -15.21 6.26
CA LEU A 397 -10.49 -15.54 5.84
C LEU A 397 -11.40 -14.35 6.11
N PHE A 398 -12.02 -13.85 5.04
CA PHE A 398 -13.01 -12.78 5.08
C PHE A 398 -14.35 -13.31 4.54
N VAL A 399 -15.39 -13.26 5.38
CA VAL A 399 -16.77 -13.63 5.07
C VAL A 399 -17.69 -12.61 5.73
N SER A 400 -17.41 -11.33 5.50
CA SER A 400 -18.18 -10.23 6.10
C SER A 400 -19.32 -9.77 5.21
N ASN A 401 -20.34 -9.19 5.83
CA ASN A 401 -21.49 -8.59 5.14
C ASN A 401 -22.20 -9.55 4.15
N CYS A 402 -22.41 -10.80 4.58
CA CYS A 402 -23.05 -11.85 3.78
C CYS A 402 -24.47 -12.16 4.25
N GLN A 403 -24.95 -11.52 5.33
CA GLN A 403 -26.23 -11.83 5.97
C GLN A 403 -26.37 -13.32 6.37
N LEU A 404 -25.25 -14.00 6.61
CA LEU A 404 -25.22 -15.41 6.99
C LEU A 404 -25.84 -15.62 8.36
N ARG A 405 -26.57 -16.74 8.49
CA ARG A 405 -27.25 -17.15 9.73
C ARG A 405 -26.60 -18.40 10.35
N GLY A 406 -27.08 -18.77 11.51
CA GLY A 406 -26.55 -19.90 12.27
C GLY A 406 -25.53 -19.48 13.31
N SER A 407 -24.78 -20.43 13.86
CA SER A 407 -23.72 -20.18 14.85
C SER A 407 -22.33 -20.25 14.21
N ILE A 408 -21.33 -19.76 14.91
CA ILE A 408 -19.91 -19.90 14.47
C ILE A 408 -19.57 -21.40 14.47
N PRO A 409 -19.30 -22.01 13.30
CA PRO A 409 -19.23 -23.46 13.16
C PRO A 409 -17.87 -24.02 13.60
N SER A 410 -17.92 -25.24 14.16
CA SER A 410 -16.74 -25.91 14.74
C SER A 410 -15.66 -26.27 13.73
N TRP A 411 -15.99 -26.44 12.44
CA TRP A 411 -14.97 -26.73 11.41
C TRP A 411 -13.94 -25.61 11.22
N LEU A 412 -14.24 -24.36 11.60
CA LEU A 412 -13.26 -23.26 11.62
C LEU A 412 -12.05 -23.58 12.51
N SER A 413 -12.24 -24.35 13.59
CA SER A 413 -11.12 -24.72 14.49
C SER A 413 -10.02 -25.52 13.81
N SER A 414 -10.30 -26.14 12.66
CA SER A 414 -9.33 -26.88 11.87
C SER A 414 -8.32 -26.00 11.13
N PHE A 415 -8.57 -24.68 11.01
CA PHE A 415 -7.74 -23.73 10.26
C PHE A 415 -6.56 -23.23 11.13
N SER A 416 -5.66 -24.14 11.49
CA SER A 416 -4.61 -23.94 12.49
C SER A 416 -3.63 -22.80 12.20
N ASN A 417 -3.53 -22.35 10.95
CA ASN A 417 -2.62 -21.28 10.52
C ASN A 417 -3.30 -19.90 10.40
N LEU A 418 -4.57 -19.79 10.85
CA LEU A 418 -5.35 -18.56 10.69
C LEU A 418 -4.74 -17.40 11.49
N GLN A 419 -4.57 -16.28 10.82
CA GLN A 419 -4.04 -15.01 11.35
C GLN A 419 -5.11 -13.92 11.37
N VAL A 420 -6.03 -13.96 10.40
CA VAL A 420 -7.12 -13.01 10.22
C VAL A 420 -8.42 -13.76 10.04
N LEU A 421 -9.42 -13.43 10.85
CA LEU A 421 -10.79 -13.92 10.70
C LEU A 421 -11.76 -12.73 10.78
N ASP A 422 -12.48 -12.49 9.70
CA ASP A 422 -13.56 -11.50 9.64
C ASP A 422 -14.89 -12.17 9.28
N LEU A 423 -15.81 -12.21 10.25
CA LEU A 423 -17.18 -12.66 10.10
C LEU A 423 -18.17 -11.55 10.43
N SER A 424 -17.74 -10.30 10.40
CA SER A 424 -18.55 -9.15 10.77
C SER A 424 -19.74 -8.92 9.84
N GLN A 425 -20.71 -8.12 10.31
CA GLN A 425 -21.87 -7.72 9.51
C GLN A 425 -22.64 -8.92 8.93
N ASN A 426 -22.90 -9.92 9.78
CA ASN A 426 -23.72 -11.07 9.46
C ASN A 426 -24.89 -11.17 10.47
N HIS A 427 -25.66 -12.23 10.42
CA HIS A 427 -26.76 -12.54 11.36
C HIS A 427 -26.42 -13.75 12.23
N LEU A 428 -25.12 -13.94 12.53
CA LEU A 428 -24.66 -15.08 13.34
C LEU A 428 -25.17 -14.96 14.78
N GLY A 429 -25.70 -16.02 15.31
CA GLY A 429 -26.21 -16.12 16.67
C GLY A 429 -25.44 -17.13 17.53
N GLY A 430 -25.97 -17.39 18.73
CA GLY A 430 -25.33 -18.27 19.70
C GLY A 430 -24.13 -17.63 20.40
N SER A 431 -23.38 -18.42 21.16
CA SER A 431 -22.21 -17.93 21.89
C SER A 431 -20.92 -17.95 21.07
N ILE A 432 -19.97 -17.09 21.41
CA ILE A 432 -18.61 -17.16 20.87
C ILE A 432 -17.96 -18.45 21.38
N PRO A 433 -17.51 -19.37 20.51
CA PRO A 433 -16.99 -20.66 20.93
C PRO A 433 -15.66 -20.53 21.68
N TYR A 434 -15.50 -21.29 22.75
CA TYR A 434 -14.25 -21.29 23.55
C TYR A 434 -13.02 -21.68 22.75
N TRP A 435 -13.15 -22.57 21.74
CA TRP A 435 -12.04 -23.05 20.93
C TRP A 435 -11.36 -21.94 20.08
N ILE A 436 -11.96 -20.74 19.94
CA ILE A 436 -11.30 -19.61 19.24
C ILE A 436 -9.94 -19.29 19.90
N GLY A 437 -9.82 -19.44 21.21
CA GLY A 437 -8.56 -19.27 21.92
C GLY A 437 -7.45 -20.26 21.55
N THR A 438 -7.76 -21.32 20.82
CA THR A 438 -6.76 -22.31 20.38
C THR A 438 -5.98 -21.89 19.14
N PHE A 439 -6.39 -20.80 18.47
CA PHE A 439 -5.68 -20.29 17.31
C PHE A 439 -4.32 -19.71 17.68
N LYS A 440 -3.27 -20.39 17.25
CA LYS A 440 -1.90 -20.04 17.60
C LYS A 440 -1.43 -18.71 17.01
N TYR A 441 -1.95 -18.32 15.84
CA TYR A 441 -1.44 -17.21 15.05
C TYR A 441 -2.45 -16.08 14.83
N LEU A 442 -3.66 -16.15 15.41
CA LEU A 442 -4.73 -15.19 15.18
C LEU A 442 -4.37 -13.83 15.78
N LEU A 443 -4.27 -12.82 14.94
CA LEU A 443 -3.96 -11.43 15.30
C LEU A 443 -5.15 -10.49 15.14
N TYR A 444 -6.01 -10.78 14.16
CA TYR A 444 -7.19 -9.98 13.86
C TYR A 444 -8.43 -10.87 13.94
N LEU A 445 -9.35 -10.52 14.82
CA LEU A 445 -10.67 -11.15 14.92
C LEU A 445 -11.74 -10.07 14.91
N ASN A 446 -12.60 -10.11 13.89
CA ASN A 446 -13.76 -9.25 13.77
C ASN A 446 -15.04 -10.07 13.71
N LEU A 447 -15.84 -9.99 14.78
CA LEU A 447 -17.17 -10.61 14.91
C LEU A 447 -18.26 -9.54 15.07
N SER A 448 -17.95 -8.27 14.79
CA SER A 448 -18.84 -7.13 15.00
C SER A 448 -20.11 -7.20 14.16
N SER A 449 -21.15 -6.53 14.59
CA SER A 449 -22.43 -6.42 13.87
C SER A 449 -23.02 -7.80 13.54
N ASN A 450 -23.25 -8.58 14.59
CA ASN A 450 -23.91 -9.88 14.55
C ASN A 450 -24.99 -9.97 15.64
N SER A 451 -25.53 -11.15 15.87
CA SER A 451 -26.51 -11.44 16.94
C SER A 451 -25.94 -12.38 18.00
N LEU A 452 -24.63 -12.31 18.25
CA LEU A 452 -23.94 -13.18 19.21
C LEU A 452 -24.38 -12.87 20.64
N THR A 453 -24.57 -13.92 21.43
CA THR A 453 -25.09 -13.86 22.78
C THR A 453 -24.15 -14.56 23.78
N GLY A 454 -24.49 -14.52 25.06
CA GLY A 454 -23.68 -15.12 26.13
C GLY A 454 -22.49 -14.25 26.52
N GLU A 455 -21.55 -14.80 27.24
CA GLU A 455 -20.40 -14.12 27.80
C GLU A 455 -19.23 -14.14 26.85
N ILE A 456 -18.28 -13.21 27.02
CA ILE A 456 -16.99 -13.26 26.36
C ILE A 456 -16.21 -14.44 26.92
N PRO A 457 -15.91 -15.50 26.12
CA PRO A 457 -15.28 -16.69 26.67
C PRO A 457 -13.82 -16.40 27.05
N GLU A 458 -13.37 -16.97 28.17
CA GLU A 458 -11.98 -16.81 28.62
C GLU A 458 -10.97 -17.29 27.57
N GLY A 459 -11.34 -18.26 26.74
CA GLY A 459 -10.48 -18.70 25.62
C GLY A 459 -9.99 -17.55 24.73
N LEU A 460 -10.80 -16.52 24.48
CA LEU A 460 -10.37 -15.35 23.71
C LEU A 460 -9.20 -14.61 24.35
N THR A 461 -9.06 -14.66 25.67
CA THR A 461 -7.98 -14.00 26.40
C THR A 461 -6.69 -14.84 26.47
N GLU A 462 -6.71 -16.02 25.85
CA GLU A 462 -5.60 -16.99 25.80
C GLU A 462 -4.94 -17.07 24.43
N LEU A 463 -5.31 -16.19 23.48
CA LEU A 463 -4.73 -16.13 22.13
C LEU A 463 -3.21 -15.89 22.20
N PRO A 464 -2.36 -16.88 21.85
CA PRO A 464 -0.91 -16.79 22.10
C PRO A 464 -0.24 -15.66 21.36
N SER A 465 -0.68 -15.36 20.13
CA SER A 465 -0.16 -14.29 19.29
C SER A 465 -0.41 -12.87 19.83
N LEU A 466 -1.45 -12.70 20.66
CA LEU A 466 -1.80 -11.43 21.29
C LEU A 466 -1.17 -11.28 22.69
N ILE A 467 -0.63 -12.36 23.26
CA ILE A 467 0.06 -12.36 24.55
C ILE A 467 1.55 -12.12 24.38
N ASP A 468 2.22 -12.90 23.52
CA ASP A 468 3.66 -12.84 23.32
C ASP A 468 4.02 -12.99 21.83
N MET A 469 4.76 -12.02 21.27
CA MET A 469 5.18 -12.00 19.87
C MET A 469 6.50 -12.77 19.59
N ASN A 470 6.98 -13.65 20.46
CA ASN A 470 8.08 -14.55 20.14
C ASN A 470 7.73 -15.62 19.08
N ILE A 471 6.50 -15.64 18.65
CA ILE A 471 6.08 -16.35 17.45
C ILE A 471 6.59 -15.52 16.29
N SER A 472 7.69 -15.94 15.68
CA SER A 472 8.32 -15.27 14.54
C SER A 472 7.27 -14.99 13.45
N LEU A 473 6.85 -13.75 13.39
CA LEU A 473 6.04 -13.23 12.29
C LEU A 473 6.95 -13.19 11.06
N GLU A 474 7.15 -14.34 10.43
CA GLU A 474 7.74 -14.37 9.10
C GLU A 474 6.86 -13.55 8.18
N ARG A 475 7.26 -12.27 8.07
CA ARG A 475 6.87 -11.30 7.06
C ARG A 475 5.39 -11.32 6.67
N PHE A 476 4.63 -10.41 7.24
CA PHE A 476 3.43 -9.88 6.60
C PHE A 476 3.82 -9.31 5.22
N ALA A 477 3.79 -10.16 4.20
CA ALA A 477 4.16 -9.80 2.83
C ALA A 477 2.98 -9.20 2.05
N THR A 478 1.89 -8.84 2.71
CA THR A 478 0.71 -8.31 2.03
C THR A 478 0.29 -6.97 2.61
N LYS A 479 0.46 -5.93 1.84
CA LYS A 479 0.11 -4.53 2.12
C LYS A 479 -1.40 -4.23 2.13
N ILE A 480 -2.25 -5.16 2.55
CA ILE A 480 -3.69 -4.95 2.53
C ILE A 480 -4.26 -5.26 3.93
N TRP A 481 -4.65 -4.25 4.67
CA TRP A 481 -5.60 -4.15 5.80
C TRP A 481 -5.24 -4.75 7.17
N SER A 482 -4.34 -5.69 7.34
CA SER A 482 -4.32 -6.56 8.53
C SER A 482 -3.04 -6.52 9.35
N SER A 483 -2.41 -5.38 9.52
CA SER A 483 -1.16 -5.30 10.30
C SER A 483 -1.36 -4.99 11.76
N ILE A 484 -2.56 -4.56 12.19
CA ILE A 484 -2.81 -4.11 13.56
C ILE A 484 -3.59 -5.19 14.33
N PRO A 485 -3.00 -5.80 15.36
CA PRO A 485 -3.68 -6.75 16.22
C PRO A 485 -4.97 -6.18 16.80
N SER A 486 -6.11 -6.79 16.45
CA SER A 486 -7.44 -6.24 16.76
C SER A 486 -8.43 -7.31 17.20
N LEU A 487 -9.25 -6.97 18.18
CA LEU A 487 -10.40 -7.73 18.62
C LEU A 487 -11.63 -6.82 18.61
N ASP A 488 -12.52 -7.05 17.64
CA ASP A 488 -13.79 -6.33 17.52
C ASP A 488 -14.98 -7.25 17.70
N LEU A 489 -15.70 -7.06 18.82
CA LEU A 489 -16.93 -7.76 19.17
C LEU A 489 -18.13 -6.81 19.26
N SER A 490 -18.00 -5.60 18.73
CA SER A 490 -19.00 -4.54 18.83
C SER A 490 -20.31 -4.89 18.13
N TYR A 491 -21.38 -4.21 18.51
CA TYR A 491 -22.70 -4.39 17.91
C TYR A 491 -23.16 -5.86 17.93
N ASN A 492 -23.23 -6.45 19.14
CA ASN A 492 -23.72 -7.78 19.42
C ASN A 492 -24.68 -7.76 20.64
N MET A 493 -25.10 -8.92 21.10
CA MET A 493 -25.93 -9.06 22.28
C MET A 493 -25.18 -9.77 23.44
N LEU A 494 -23.86 -9.54 23.53
CA LEU A 494 -23.01 -10.14 24.55
C LEU A 494 -23.35 -9.61 25.92
N THR A 495 -23.32 -10.50 26.93
CA THR A 495 -23.68 -10.27 28.34
C THR A 495 -22.50 -10.65 29.25
N GLY A 496 -22.75 -10.58 30.57
CA GLY A 496 -21.73 -10.93 31.56
C GLY A 496 -20.68 -9.85 31.72
N HIS A 497 -19.49 -10.23 32.17
CA HIS A 497 -18.43 -9.30 32.53
C HIS A 497 -17.30 -9.30 31.48
N ILE A 498 -16.54 -8.24 31.43
CA ILE A 498 -15.25 -8.25 30.69
C ILE A 498 -14.29 -9.12 31.53
N PRO A 499 -13.77 -10.26 30.99
CA PRO A 499 -12.89 -11.12 31.76
C PRO A 499 -11.63 -10.37 32.21
N PRO A 500 -11.24 -10.44 33.50
CA PRO A 500 -10.00 -9.82 33.97
C PRO A 500 -8.75 -10.35 33.24
N SER A 501 -8.82 -11.57 32.73
CA SER A 501 -7.77 -12.19 31.91
C SER A 501 -7.52 -11.48 30.57
N THR A 502 -8.44 -10.60 30.10
CA THR A 502 -8.26 -9.77 28.90
C THR A 502 -6.96 -8.94 28.98
N GLY A 503 -6.57 -8.51 30.16
CA GLY A 503 -5.29 -7.81 30.38
C GLY A 503 -4.03 -8.61 30.03
N LYS A 504 -4.14 -9.92 29.74
CA LYS A 504 -3.01 -10.72 29.23
C LYS A 504 -2.67 -10.40 27.78
N LEU A 505 -3.59 -9.83 27.01
CA LEU A 505 -3.44 -9.55 25.57
C LEU A 505 -2.55 -8.31 25.32
N ARG A 506 -1.30 -8.37 25.73
CA ARG A 506 -0.35 -7.22 25.77
C ARG A 506 -0.04 -6.66 24.39
N LYS A 507 -0.24 -7.44 23.33
CA LYS A 507 0.04 -7.08 21.94
C LYS A 507 -1.19 -6.61 21.17
N LEU A 508 -2.35 -6.56 21.81
CA LEU A 508 -3.55 -6.04 21.20
C LEU A 508 -3.46 -4.51 21.09
N HIS A 509 -3.77 -3.97 19.94
CA HIS A 509 -3.82 -2.54 19.66
C HIS A 509 -5.25 -1.98 19.69
N ILE A 510 -6.22 -2.79 19.26
CA ILE A 510 -7.63 -2.38 19.22
C ILE A 510 -8.49 -3.37 19.97
N LEU A 511 -9.20 -2.91 21.01
CA LEU A 511 -10.26 -3.63 21.70
C LEU A 511 -11.57 -2.83 21.57
N ASN A 512 -12.50 -3.36 20.78
CA ASN A 512 -13.80 -2.74 20.56
C ASN A 512 -14.93 -3.68 21.05
N LEU A 513 -15.60 -3.28 22.14
CA LEU A 513 -16.69 -3.99 22.76
C LEU A 513 -18.00 -3.18 22.80
N LYS A 514 -18.04 -2.04 22.09
CA LYS A 514 -19.18 -1.10 22.13
C LYS A 514 -20.49 -1.76 21.65
N TYR A 515 -21.61 -1.18 22.04
CA TYR A 515 -22.95 -1.64 21.68
C TYR A 515 -23.15 -3.13 21.96
N ASN A 516 -23.06 -3.50 23.25
CA ASN A 516 -23.37 -4.82 23.80
C ASN A 516 -24.22 -4.69 25.09
N SER A 517 -24.39 -5.76 25.84
CA SER A 517 -25.07 -5.77 27.16
C SER A 517 -24.10 -6.18 28.26
N LEU A 518 -22.79 -5.88 28.12
CA LEU A 518 -21.76 -6.18 29.10
C LEU A 518 -22.03 -5.40 30.42
N SER A 519 -21.79 -6.01 31.56
CA SER A 519 -22.08 -5.47 32.86
C SER A 519 -20.89 -5.62 33.83
N GLY A 520 -21.04 -5.12 35.05
CA GLY A 520 -19.98 -5.15 36.07
C GLY A 520 -18.85 -4.15 35.83
N PRO A 521 -17.80 -4.22 36.64
CA PRO A 521 -16.74 -3.23 36.59
C PRO A 521 -15.80 -3.37 35.38
N ILE A 522 -15.20 -2.27 34.96
CA ILE A 522 -14.06 -2.31 34.01
C ILE A 522 -12.86 -2.92 34.73
N PRO A 523 -12.26 -4.01 34.24
CA PRO A 523 -11.14 -4.64 34.93
C PRO A 523 -9.89 -3.76 34.93
N GLY A 524 -9.34 -3.48 36.12
CA GLY A 524 -8.09 -2.74 36.24
C GLY A 524 -6.87 -3.43 35.57
N SER A 525 -6.97 -4.75 35.36
CA SER A 525 -5.95 -5.52 34.63
C SER A 525 -5.77 -5.13 33.17
N LEU A 526 -6.73 -4.41 32.55
CA LEU A 526 -6.60 -3.88 31.20
C LEU A 526 -5.39 -2.93 31.08
N SER A 527 -4.93 -2.31 32.17
CA SER A 527 -3.70 -1.50 32.22
C SER A 527 -2.44 -2.25 31.75
N ARG A 528 -2.47 -3.60 31.78
CA ARG A 528 -1.34 -4.43 31.30
C ARG A 528 -1.24 -4.53 29.77
N MET A 529 -2.23 -4.04 29.05
CA MET A 529 -2.26 -4.06 27.58
C MET A 529 -1.44 -2.92 26.99
N THR A 530 -0.15 -2.97 27.17
CA THR A 530 0.79 -1.86 26.91
C THR A 530 0.85 -1.40 25.46
N SER A 531 0.38 -2.21 24.51
CA SER A 531 0.30 -1.83 23.09
C SER A 531 -1.07 -1.26 22.69
N LEU A 532 -2.04 -1.14 23.63
CA LEU A 532 -3.41 -0.75 23.31
C LEU A 532 -3.48 0.71 22.88
N GLU A 533 -3.98 0.94 21.68
CA GLU A 533 -4.18 2.25 21.06
C GLU A 533 -5.65 2.67 21.06
N THR A 534 -6.57 1.71 20.97
CA THR A 534 -8.01 1.97 20.97
C THR A 534 -8.72 1.06 21.95
N LEU A 535 -9.50 1.66 22.85
CA LEU A 535 -10.40 0.99 23.79
C LEU A 535 -11.79 1.63 23.71
N ASP A 536 -12.75 0.93 23.09
CA ASP A 536 -14.14 1.38 23.02
C ASP A 536 -15.07 0.38 23.76
N LEU A 537 -15.58 0.82 24.91
CA LEU A 537 -16.50 0.10 25.77
C LEU A 537 -17.89 0.77 25.83
N SER A 538 -18.14 1.75 24.96
CA SER A 538 -19.36 2.57 24.99
C SER A 538 -20.62 1.76 24.72
N HIS A 539 -21.77 2.29 25.15
CA HIS A 539 -23.08 1.66 24.96
C HIS A 539 -23.14 0.24 25.50
N ASN A 540 -22.89 0.10 26.80
CA ASN A 540 -22.98 -1.14 27.58
C ASN A 540 -23.73 -0.90 28.91
N LYS A 541 -23.66 -1.86 29.84
CA LYS A 541 -24.20 -1.76 31.19
C LYS A 541 -23.10 -1.81 32.25
N LEU A 542 -21.89 -1.39 31.88
CA LEU A 542 -20.74 -1.39 32.79
C LEU A 542 -20.98 -0.46 33.96
N SER A 543 -20.55 -0.85 35.15
CA SER A 543 -20.77 -0.15 36.42
C SER A 543 -19.47 -0.05 37.22
N GLY A 544 -19.53 0.63 38.37
CA GLY A 544 -18.33 0.89 39.16
C GLY A 544 -17.57 2.10 38.68
N GLU A 545 -16.35 2.27 39.14
CA GLU A 545 -15.48 3.38 38.80
C GLU A 545 -14.57 3.06 37.58
N ILE A 546 -14.07 4.07 36.91
CA ILE A 546 -13.00 3.91 35.94
C ILE A 546 -11.71 3.61 36.71
N PRO A 547 -11.08 2.42 36.51
CA PRO A 547 -9.91 2.06 37.27
C PRO A 547 -8.75 3.03 37.06
N ASP A 548 -8.20 3.59 38.12
CA ASP A 548 -7.08 4.54 38.10
C ASP A 548 -5.82 3.94 37.44
N THR A 549 -5.69 2.59 37.47
CA THR A 549 -4.60 1.87 36.81
C THR A 549 -4.59 2.07 35.28
N LEU A 550 -5.73 2.42 34.64
CA LEU A 550 -5.78 2.62 33.17
C LEU A 550 -4.93 3.81 32.70
N ARG A 551 -4.52 4.71 33.60
CA ARG A 551 -3.56 5.78 33.33
C ARG A 551 -2.19 5.26 32.81
N GLU A 552 -1.88 3.97 33.07
CA GLU A 552 -0.64 3.31 32.63
C GLU A 552 -0.63 3.02 31.11
N LEU A 553 -1.79 3.09 30.44
CA LEU A 553 -1.91 2.87 28.99
C LEU A 553 -1.38 4.07 28.18
N SER A 554 -0.07 4.17 28.09
CA SER A 554 0.62 5.31 27.46
C SER A 554 0.43 5.41 25.92
N CYS A 555 0.08 4.32 25.26
CA CYS A 555 -0.16 4.28 23.81
C CYS A 555 -1.61 4.60 23.41
N LEU A 556 -2.52 4.76 24.39
CA LEU A 556 -3.94 4.91 24.14
C LEU A 556 -4.24 6.24 23.41
N SER A 557 -4.74 6.14 22.18
CA SER A 557 -5.10 7.30 21.34
C SER A 557 -6.62 7.52 21.26
N THR A 558 -7.39 6.46 21.52
CA THR A 558 -8.85 6.50 21.51
C THR A 558 -9.39 5.75 22.72
N PHE A 559 -10.20 6.45 23.53
CA PHE A 559 -10.86 5.89 24.69
C PHE A 559 -12.32 6.33 24.70
N ASN A 560 -13.25 5.39 24.89
CA ASN A 560 -14.67 5.70 24.96
C ASN A 560 -15.38 4.74 25.90
N VAL A 561 -15.98 5.28 26.96
CA VAL A 561 -16.82 4.58 27.93
C VAL A 561 -18.22 5.21 28.05
N SER A 562 -18.61 6.04 27.09
CA SER A 562 -19.90 6.73 27.09
C SER A 562 -21.08 5.77 27.12
N TYR A 563 -22.21 6.24 27.64
CA TYR A 563 -23.45 5.46 27.70
C TYR A 563 -23.28 4.11 28.41
N ASN A 564 -22.88 4.18 29.70
CA ASN A 564 -22.77 3.06 30.64
C ASN A 564 -23.44 3.47 31.99
N GLN A 565 -23.17 2.73 33.06
CA GLN A 565 -23.65 2.98 34.42
C GLN A 565 -22.46 3.25 35.38
N LEU A 566 -21.40 3.87 34.85
CA LEU A 566 -20.19 4.19 35.62
C LEU A 566 -20.47 5.34 36.59
N HIS A 567 -19.71 5.38 37.68
CA HIS A 567 -19.76 6.44 38.70
C HIS A 567 -18.36 6.81 39.18
N GLY A 568 -18.27 7.84 40.02
CA GLY A 568 -17.01 8.37 40.57
C GLY A 568 -16.41 9.45 39.68
N GLU A 569 -15.13 9.72 39.85
CA GLU A 569 -14.39 10.76 39.13
C GLU A 569 -13.65 10.19 37.93
N VAL A 570 -13.58 10.96 36.85
CA VAL A 570 -12.72 10.62 35.73
C VAL A 570 -11.26 10.86 36.13
N PRO A 571 -10.33 9.89 35.94
CA PRO A 571 -8.93 10.09 36.27
C PRO A 571 -8.31 11.28 35.52
N GLU A 572 -7.82 12.28 36.24
CA GLU A 572 -7.25 13.51 35.69
C GLU A 572 -5.76 13.39 35.31
N THR A 573 -5.22 12.16 35.27
CA THR A 573 -3.80 11.91 35.03
C THR A 573 -3.57 10.91 33.90
N GLY A 574 -2.38 10.96 33.28
CA GLY A 574 -2.02 10.09 32.16
C GLY A 574 -2.79 10.44 30.88
N GLN A 575 -2.91 9.45 29.97
CA GLN A 575 -3.62 9.64 28.69
C GLN A 575 -5.11 9.91 28.88
N LEU A 576 -5.73 9.41 29.97
CA LEU A 576 -7.16 9.60 30.21
C LEU A 576 -7.55 11.08 30.33
N ALA A 577 -6.68 11.93 30.88
CA ALA A 577 -6.87 13.37 30.98
C ALA A 577 -6.90 14.11 29.62
N THR A 578 -6.49 13.47 28.54
CA THR A 578 -6.44 14.10 27.21
C THR A 578 -7.74 13.90 26.41
N PHE A 579 -8.61 13.00 26.85
CA PHE A 579 -9.84 12.69 26.13
C PHE A 579 -10.95 13.69 26.43
N LEU A 580 -11.75 13.97 25.42
CA LEU A 580 -12.87 14.90 25.54
C LEU A 580 -13.98 14.32 26.41
N CYS A 581 -14.77 15.17 27.07
CA CYS A 581 -15.93 14.76 27.86
C CYS A 581 -16.93 13.88 27.07
N THR A 582 -16.96 14.00 25.74
CA THR A 582 -17.77 13.13 24.88
C THR A 582 -17.46 11.64 25.03
N SER A 583 -16.26 11.29 25.47
CA SER A 583 -15.86 9.90 25.74
C SER A 583 -16.47 9.31 27.00
N PHE A 584 -17.07 10.16 27.87
CA PHE A 584 -17.58 9.81 29.19
C PHE A 584 -19.09 10.07 29.37
N ILE A 585 -19.73 10.80 28.44
CA ILE A 585 -21.14 11.17 28.52
C ILE A 585 -22.07 9.95 28.67
N GLY A 586 -23.27 10.18 29.22
CA GLY A 586 -24.28 9.11 29.38
C GLY A 586 -23.98 8.13 30.52
N ASN A 587 -23.10 8.51 31.46
CA ASN A 587 -22.86 7.83 32.74
C ASN A 587 -23.39 8.70 33.90
N PRO A 588 -24.60 8.41 34.44
CA PRO A 588 -25.25 9.32 35.37
C PRO A 588 -24.49 9.57 36.68
N GLY A 589 -23.61 8.66 37.07
CA GLY A 589 -22.83 8.77 38.30
C GLY A 589 -21.39 9.26 38.12
N LEU A 590 -20.97 9.60 36.89
CA LEU A 590 -19.60 9.95 36.60
C LEU A 590 -19.46 11.49 36.60
N THR A 591 -18.52 12.00 37.38
CA THR A 591 -18.17 13.42 37.39
C THR A 591 -16.96 13.67 36.48
N CYS A 592 -17.17 14.52 35.48
CA CYS A 592 -16.12 15.03 34.61
C CYS A 592 -15.87 16.46 34.98
N GLY A 593 -14.63 16.90 35.22
CA GLY A 593 -14.28 18.29 35.59
C GLY A 593 -14.69 19.37 34.57
N CYS A 594 -15.51 19.04 33.61
CA CYS A 594 -16.05 19.88 32.53
C CYS A 594 -17.52 20.30 32.78
N ASP A 595 -17.96 20.49 34.00
CA ASP A 595 -19.37 20.75 34.37
C ASP A 595 -20.04 22.03 33.78
N ALA A 596 -19.51 22.62 32.73
CA ALA A 596 -20.06 23.80 32.07
C ALA A 596 -21.08 23.51 30.93
N TYR A 597 -21.31 22.24 30.54
CA TYR A 597 -22.24 21.91 29.46
C TYR A 597 -23.06 20.65 29.75
N SER A 598 -23.99 20.73 30.68
CA SER A 598 -25.09 19.74 30.77
C SER A 598 -26.30 20.31 30.03
N PRO A 599 -26.69 19.80 28.87
CA PRO A 599 -28.05 20.07 28.37
C PRO A 599 -29.07 19.39 29.31
N PRO A 600 -30.25 20.03 29.53
CA PRO A 600 -31.27 19.48 30.45
C PRO A 600 -31.69 18.07 29.99
N ALA A 601 -31.83 17.16 30.94
CA ALA A 601 -32.26 15.81 30.77
C ALA A 601 -33.55 15.71 29.92
N GLN A 602 -33.43 15.37 28.69
CA GLN A 602 -34.54 14.89 27.87
C GLN A 602 -34.65 13.37 28.06
N THR A 603 -35.77 12.96 28.62
CA THR A 603 -36.15 11.54 28.70
C THR A 603 -36.08 10.91 27.30
N PRO A 604 -35.42 9.77 27.13
CA PRO A 604 -35.38 9.11 25.83
C PRO A 604 -36.80 8.68 25.41
N PRO A 605 -37.20 8.88 24.17
CA PRO A 605 -38.44 8.30 23.67
C PRO A 605 -38.34 6.76 23.71
N PRO A 606 -39.45 6.06 23.93
CA PRO A 606 -39.44 4.60 23.95
C PRO A 606 -38.98 4.05 22.60
N PRO A 607 -38.29 2.88 22.58
CA PRO A 607 -37.82 2.31 21.35
C PRO A 607 -38.98 1.92 20.44
N THR A 608 -39.13 2.63 19.33
CA THR A 608 -40.02 2.20 18.25
C THR A 608 -39.36 1.01 17.53
N PRO A 609 -40.12 -0.01 17.18
CA PRO A 609 -39.60 -1.15 16.44
C PRO A 609 -39.13 -0.63 15.07
N VAL A 610 -37.85 -0.88 14.77
CA VAL A 610 -37.23 -0.54 13.46
C VAL A 610 -37.85 -1.45 12.41
N VAL A 611 -38.84 -0.94 11.70
CA VAL A 611 -39.33 -1.52 10.45
C VAL A 611 -38.37 -1.02 9.38
N PHE A 612 -37.54 -1.89 8.83
CA PHE A 612 -36.72 -1.57 7.67
C PHE A 612 -37.63 -1.40 6.45
N PRO A 613 -37.62 -0.21 5.77
CA PRO A 613 -38.27 -0.10 4.49
C PRO A 613 -37.42 -0.82 3.44
N SER A 614 -38.05 -1.75 2.74
CA SER A 614 -37.54 -2.25 1.47
C SER A 614 -37.56 -1.12 0.44
N ASP A 615 -36.52 -1.07 -0.38
CA ASP A 615 -36.31 -0.24 -1.55
C ASP A 615 -35.91 1.23 -1.32
N LYS A 616 -34.63 1.44 -1.45
CA LYS A 616 -33.88 2.36 -2.31
C LYS A 616 -32.48 2.56 -1.72
N MET A 617 -31.49 1.93 -2.34
CA MET A 617 -30.10 2.22 -2.19
C MET A 617 -29.86 3.72 -2.45
N THR A 618 -29.79 4.49 -1.39
CA THR A 618 -29.15 5.82 -1.42
C THR A 618 -27.74 5.62 -0.92
N ILE A 619 -26.80 5.79 -1.81
CA ILE A 619 -25.37 5.84 -1.56
C ILE A 619 -25.13 6.79 -0.39
N MET A 620 -24.80 6.25 0.78
CA MET A 620 -24.30 7.08 1.88
C MET A 620 -22.94 7.64 1.48
N GLY A 621 -22.91 8.98 1.45
CA GLY A 621 -21.80 9.75 0.95
C GLY A 621 -20.50 9.57 1.76
N TRP A 622 -19.46 9.76 1.09
CA TRP A 622 -18.03 9.79 1.32
C TRP A 622 -17.43 10.45 2.60
N PRO A 623 -18.14 10.94 3.61
CA PRO A 623 -17.45 11.53 4.78
C PRO A 623 -16.82 10.52 5.73
N PHE A 624 -17.26 9.24 5.71
CA PHE A 624 -16.74 8.24 6.66
C PHE A 624 -15.40 7.60 6.22
N VAL A 625 -15.08 7.66 4.94
CA VAL A 625 -13.84 7.09 4.39
C VAL A 625 -12.63 8.01 4.60
N PHE A 626 -12.84 9.32 4.78
CA PHE A 626 -11.77 10.30 4.96
C PHE A 626 -11.48 10.73 6.40
N GLY A 627 -12.36 10.46 7.36
CA GLY A 627 -12.16 10.83 8.76
C GLY A 627 -11.14 9.97 9.51
N VAL A 628 -11.04 8.69 9.16
CA VAL A 628 -10.11 7.73 9.79
C VAL A 628 -8.69 7.83 9.21
N PRO A 629 -8.47 8.02 7.89
CA PRO A 629 -7.13 8.14 7.34
C PRO A 629 -6.40 9.42 7.73
N THR A 630 -7.09 10.55 7.92
CA THR A 630 -6.42 11.83 8.26
C THR A 630 -5.89 11.86 9.69
N GLY A 631 -6.60 11.28 10.66
CA GLY A 631 -6.09 11.08 12.02
C GLY A 631 -4.90 10.12 12.05
N PHE A 632 -4.96 9.05 11.26
CA PHE A 632 -3.90 8.04 11.15
C PHE A 632 -2.62 8.60 10.49
N VAL A 633 -2.74 9.40 9.44
CA VAL A 633 -1.58 10.01 8.75
C VAL A 633 -0.87 11.02 9.66
N ILE A 634 -1.60 11.77 10.48
CA ILE A 634 -0.99 12.73 11.43
C ILE A 634 -0.27 11.99 12.56
N THR A 635 -0.85 10.92 13.11
CA THR A 635 -0.25 10.14 14.21
C THR A 635 0.95 9.31 13.73
N VAL A 636 0.86 8.69 12.57
CA VAL A 636 1.98 7.96 11.95
C VAL A 636 3.10 8.93 11.54
N GLY A 637 2.78 10.12 11.02
CA GLY A 637 3.75 11.17 10.75
C GLY A 637 4.51 11.62 12.00
N PHE A 638 3.85 11.73 13.15
CA PHE A 638 4.48 12.10 14.41
C PHE A 638 5.40 10.99 14.94
N CYS A 639 5.04 9.71 14.79
CA CYS A 639 5.88 8.57 15.14
C CYS A 639 7.11 8.43 14.23
N PHE A 640 7.01 8.81 12.95
CA PHE A 640 8.15 8.86 12.02
C PHE A 640 9.16 9.96 12.37
N VAL A 641 8.68 11.13 12.84
CA VAL A 641 9.54 12.26 13.25
C VAL A 641 10.25 11.97 14.57
N THR A 642 9.68 11.15 15.46
CA THR A 642 10.25 10.84 16.78
C THR A 642 11.16 9.59 16.79
N GLY A 643 11.39 8.93 15.65
CA GLY A 643 12.38 7.85 15.52
C GLY A 643 12.01 6.51 16.17
N TRP A 644 10.74 6.29 16.51
CA TRP A 644 10.27 5.10 17.24
C TRP A 644 9.98 3.86 16.38
N ILE A 645 10.02 3.97 15.06
CA ILE A 645 9.76 2.85 14.14
C ILE A 645 10.85 2.72 13.09
N PHE A 646 12.03 2.23 13.48
CA PHE A 646 12.96 1.56 12.56
C PHE A 646 13.67 0.39 13.24
N PRO A 647 13.44 -0.87 12.82
CA PRO A 647 14.42 -1.90 13.04
C PRO A 647 15.66 -1.59 12.19
N LYS A 648 16.85 -1.75 12.78
CA LYS A 648 18.14 -1.57 12.10
C LYS A 648 18.14 -2.32 10.76
N PRO A 649 18.65 -1.74 9.67
CA PRO A 649 18.69 -2.41 8.37
C PRO A 649 19.66 -3.58 8.43
N GLU A 650 19.15 -4.80 8.27
CA GLU A 650 19.95 -5.95 7.90
C GLU A 650 20.61 -5.70 6.53
N LYS A 651 21.90 -5.93 6.45
CA LYS A 651 22.71 -5.79 5.24
C LYS A 651 22.18 -6.73 4.15
N ARG A 652 21.30 -6.26 3.28
CA ARG A 652 20.99 -6.94 2.02
C ARG A 652 22.15 -6.75 1.06
N LYS A 653 22.77 -7.86 0.66
CA LYS A 653 23.69 -7.90 -0.49
C LYS A 653 22.94 -7.44 -1.73
N VAL A 654 23.22 -6.23 -2.17
CA VAL A 654 22.82 -5.76 -3.49
C VAL A 654 23.57 -6.61 -4.52
N ARG A 655 22.85 -7.45 -5.27
CA ARG A 655 23.41 -8.01 -6.50
C ARG A 655 23.59 -6.86 -7.48
N VAL A 656 24.82 -6.42 -7.62
CA VAL A 656 25.24 -5.60 -8.76
C VAL A 656 25.04 -6.47 -10.00
N ILE A 657 24.06 -6.13 -10.83
CA ILE A 657 23.95 -6.69 -12.19
C ILE A 657 25.14 -6.12 -12.95
N ARG A 658 26.20 -6.91 -13.08
CA ARG A 658 27.23 -6.67 -14.09
C ARG A 658 26.60 -6.91 -15.45
N ILE A 659 26.26 -5.85 -16.15
CA ILE A 659 26.01 -5.93 -17.59
C ILE A 659 27.39 -6.09 -18.20
N GLY A 660 27.76 -7.33 -18.54
CA GLY A 660 28.85 -7.61 -19.46
C GLY A 660 28.41 -7.15 -20.86
N ARG A 661 29.37 -6.65 -21.61
CA ARG A 661 29.21 -6.16 -22.99
C ARG A 661 28.40 -7.09 -23.87
#